data_db0c8226d81eda0c43245670e412bc24
#
_entry.id   db0c8226d81eda0c43245670e412bc24
#
_cell.length_a   1.000
_cell.length_b   1.000
_cell.length_c   1.000
_cell.angle_alpha   90.00
_cell.angle_beta   90.00
_cell.angle_gamma   90.00
#
_symmetry.space_group_name_H-M   'P 1'
#
loop_
_entity.id
_entity.type
_entity.pdbx_description
1 polymer ?
#
loop_
_entity_poly.entity_id
_entity_poly.type
_entity_poly.pdbx_seq_one_letter_code
_entity_poly.pdbx_strand_id
1 'polypeptide(L)'
;MSQLTKRNVVSLRREWRLFDKDNSEASLFLGLCERLIDVGEFLLAHDVAKAGLKVHQNHKILSQRASHALCKAGSPFLATQVLEELVSSGVRDVETQSLLASAYKDLCENTTDPTKKQHYADLAIARYEQGYFSKDAMLEGDGHTPDNLYYPCINVAFMHFVCMNYDKAREYAETARKICQEIIDKDHANYWVQATIAEAYLLLGSIDESLSAYSKAVSLEDAKPSYIASTRKQALQISSLYEEDTIHNRVLEAFPTLGIVACSGHLIDNPGKRRRFPQEAEAIVRQKIDERLDKLNSTCGYSSAACGTDIIFLEAMQERGGETHIFLPFSKEKFIQTSVHREGTDWIKRFERTLDHATSVHYVTSEGYYGDDTLFSFCNDVMLGFAAMRGRGLSEDPNLLLFWDGNPGETGGTGEIANSWRETFNEPEVINANEVLELLDDNFVPPMPSGDTKPIFMQSFGESVAAMRSVKTMLFADVEAFTKVDEDKTTQFVEVFHGNVSRMMEELGCVPAFLNSWGDSFFAVFDNLSDALKLAMAIRDFFSNGRWEELSSDGKLDVRISMHAGPVYEEFDPILKKRNFFGRHVNQAARIEPIVLPGSVFVSETVAALISYMYHEFDFEYAGNLELAKDFGAYPVYILQRKGY
;
A
#
# COMPACT_ATOMS: atom_id res chain seq x y z
N MET A 1 19.58 0.79 -15.04
CA MET A 1 18.76 0.24 -13.96
C MET A 1 17.47 -0.47 -14.42
N SER A 2 16.71 0.01 -15.40
CA SER A 2 15.34 -0.44 -15.68
C SER A 2 15.13 -1.87 -16.22
N GLN A 3 16.02 -2.43 -17.03
CA GLN A 3 15.80 -3.77 -17.63
C GLN A 3 16.09 -4.95 -16.69
N LEU A 4 16.96 -4.77 -15.72
CA LEU A 4 17.28 -5.82 -14.74
C LEU A 4 16.17 -5.96 -13.67
N THR A 5 15.55 -4.85 -13.26
CA THR A 5 14.58 -4.83 -12.15
C THR A 5 13.28 -5.54 -12.52
N LYS A 6 12.71 -5.25 -13.70
CA LYS A 6 11.42 -5.84 -14.13
C LYS A 6 11.50 -7.36 -14.36
N ARG A 7 12.54 -7.82 -15.06
CA ARG A 7 12.74 -9.26 -15.26
C ARG A 7 12.85 -9.98 -13.91
N ASN A 8 13.40 -9.30 -12.89
CA ASN A 8 13.52 -9.87 -11.56
C ASN A 8 12.18 -9.97 -10.83
N VAL A 9 11.34 -8.94 -10.79
CA VAL A 9 10.05 -8.98 -10.07
C VAL A 9 9.10 -10.03 -10.67
N VAL A 10 8.86 -9.99 -11.98
CA VAL A 10 7.99 -10.97 -12.65
C VAL A 10 8.51 -12.39 -12.49
N SER A 11 9.84 -12.60 -12.63
CA SER A 11 10.44 -13.92 -12.46
C SER A 11 10.36 -14.42 -11.03
N LEU A 12 10.56 -13.55 -10.01
CA LEU A 12 10.45 -13.90 -8.60
C LEU A 12 9.01 -14.25 -8.21
N ARG A 13 8.02 -13.51 -8.69
CA ARG A 13 6.60 -13.84 -8.50
C ARG A 13 6.23 -15.17 -9.17
N ARG A 14 6.78 -15.47 -10.36
CA ARG A 14 6.61 -16.75 -11.03
C ARG A 14 7.29 -17.88 -10.27
N GLU A 15 8.52 -17.67 -9.79
CA GLU A 15 9.25 -18.62 -8.96
C GLU A 15 8.43 -19.00 -7.73
N TRP A 16 7.87 -18.03 -7.01
CA TRP A 16 7.00 -18.26 -5.86
C TRP A 16 5.75 -19.07 -6.18
N ARG A 17 5.11 -18.82 -7.32
CA ARG A 17 3.93 -19.61 -7.75
C ARG A 17 4.26 -21.09 -7.99
N LEU A 18 5.48 -21.38 -8.43
CA LEU A 18 5.95 -22.73 -8.73
C LEU A 18 6.72 -23.36 -7.56
N PHE A 19 6.90 -22.62 -6.46
CA PHE A 19 7.70 -23.02 -5.32
C PHE A 19 7.06 -24.21 -4.56
N ASP A 20 7.85 -25.23 -4.25
CA ASP A 20 7.41 -26.35 -3.38
C ASP A 20 7.43 -25.88 -1.92
N LYS A 21 6.27 -25.44 -1.44
CA LYS A 21 6.12 -24.82 -0.11
C LYS A 21 6.22 -25.83 1.03
N ASP A 22 6.00 -27.12 0.76
CA ASP A 22 5.91 -28.12 1.79
C ASP A 22 7.23 -28.88 2.01
N ASN A 23 8.08 -28.96 0.98
CA ASN A 23 9.29 -29.78 1.01
C ASN A 23 10.59 -29.01 0.82
N SER A 24 10.55 -27.69 0.63
CA SER A 24 11.75 -26.89 0.42
C SER A 24 12.55 -26.66 1.70
N GLU A 25 13.87 -26.62 1.59
CA GLU A 25 14.78 -26.27 2.69
C GLU A 25 14.64 -24.78 3.08
N ALA A 26 14.95 -24.45 4.32
CA ALA A 26 14.91 -23.08 4.85
C ALA A 26 15.75 -22.09 4.01
N SER A 27 16.89 -22.54 3.48
CA SER A 27 17.80 -21.77 2.63
C SER A 27 17.13 -21.26 1.34
N LEU A 28 16.22 -22.03 0.75
CA LEU A 28 15.50 -21.66 -0.47
C LEU A 28 14.46 -20.57 -0.17
N PHE A 29 13.73 -20.68 0.94
CA PHE A 29 12.82 -19.61 1.40
C PHE A 29 13.59 -18.32 1.69
N LEU A 30 14.73 -18.42 2.39
CA LEU A 30 15.58 -17.27 2.70
C LEU A 30 16.08 -16.59 1.43
N GLY A 31 16.64 -17.36 0.49
CA GLY A 31 17.18 -16.81 -0.75
C GLY A 31 16.12 -16.13 -1.63
N LEU A 32 14.87 -16.65 -1.65
CA LEU A 32 13.77 -16.00 -2.35
C LEU A 32 13.30 -14.74 -1.60
N CYS A 33 13.16 -14.81 -0.27
CA CYS A 33 12.76 -13.69 0.57
C CYS A 33 13.73 -12.51 0.43
N GLU A 34 15.03 -12.73 0.49
CA GLU A 34 16.06 -11.69 0.36
C GLU A 34 15.99 -11.01 -1.02
N ARG A 35 15.88 -11.79 -2.09
CA ARG A 35 15.73 -11.22 -3.44
C ARG A 35 14.45 -10.40 -3.60
N LEU A 36 13.36 -10.78 -2.94
CA LEU A 36 12.11 -10.00 -2.93
C LEU A 36 12.26 -8.70 -2.14
N ILE A 37 12.94 -8.72 -0.99
CA ILE A 37 13.27 -7.51 -0.22
C ILE A 37 14.10 -6.55 -1.07
N ASP A 38 15.10 -7.06 -1.78
CA ASP A 38 15.99 -6.26 -2.64
C ASP A 38 15.26 -5.47 -3.72
N VAL A 39 14.21 -6.05 -4.30
CA VAL A 39 13.38 -5.38 -5.33
C VAL A 39 12.18 -4.60 -4.75
N GLY A 40 12.02 -4.58 -3.41
CA GLY A 40 10.94 -3.86 -2.72
C GLY A 40 9.60 -4.60 -2.70
N GLU A 41 9.57 -5.91 -2.96
CA GLU A 41 8.38 -6.77 -2.87
C GLU A 41 8.17 -7.26 -1.42
N PHE A 42 8.01 -6.33 -0.48
CA PHE A 42 8.04 -6.61 0.96
C PHE A 42 6.90 -7.52 1.42
N LEU A 43 5.67 -7.31 0.91
CA LEU A 43 4.52 -8.13 1.27
C LEU A 43 4.74 -9.59 0.88
N LEU A 44 5.19 -9.81 -0.36
CA LEU A 44 5.50 -11.16 -0.83
C LEU A 44 6.69 -11.77 -0.11
N ALA A 45 7.70 -10.98 0.24
CA ALA A 45 8.84 -11.43 1.04
C ALA A 45 8.41 -11.93 2.42
N HIS A 46 7.50 -11.21 3.09
CA HIS A 46 6.91 -11.64 4.35
C HIS A 46 6.17 -12.98 4.19
N ASP A 47 5.32 -13.11 3.16
CA ASP A 47 4.55 -14.33 2.91
C ASP A 47 5.45 -15.54 2.65
N VAL A 48 6.54 -15.34 1.91
CA VAL A 48 7.56 -16.37 1.66
C VAL A 48 8.23 -16.81 2.97
N ALA A 49 8.64 -15.86 3.80
CA ALA A 49 9.26 -16.18 5.09
C ALA A 49 8.27 -16.87 6.04
N LYS A 50 7.01 -16.44 6.09
CA LYS A 50 5.93 -17.08 6.88
C LYS A 50 5.63 -18.49 6.39
N ALA A 51 5.62 -18.74 5.09
CA ALA A 51 5.47 -20.09 4.55
C ALA A 51 6.65 -20.99 4.97
N GLY A 52 7.88 -20.46 4.93
CA GLY A 52 9.04 -21.17 5.43
C GLY A 52 8.95 -21.50 6.93
N LEU A 53 8.39 -20.60 7.75
CA LEU A 53 8.19 -20.82 9.18
C LEU A 53 7.11 -21.88 9.49
N LYS A 54 6.15 -22.12 8.61
CA LYS A 54 5.20 -23.24 8.76
C LYS A 54 5.90 -24.60 8.70
N VAL A 55 6.92 -24.73 7.85
CA VAL A 55 7.71 -25.95 7.66
C VAL A 55 8.88 -26.03 8.65
N HIS A 56 9.58 -24.92 8.85
CA HIS A 56 10.76 -24.78 9.70
C HIS A 56 10.45 -23.93 10.92
N GLN A 57 9.67 -24.51 11.84
CA GLN A 57 9.25 -23.81 13.06
C GLN A 57 10.44 -23.28 13.86
N ASN A 58 10.29 -22.10 14.45
CA ASN A 58 11.32 -21.43 15.27
C ASN A 58 12.64 -21.13 14.55
N HIS A 59 12.65 -21.06 13.21
CA HIS A 59 13.86 -20.73 12.46
C HIS A 59 14.19 -19.25 12.59
N LYS A 60 15.23 -18.92 13.38
CA LYS A 60 15.64 -17.54 13.74
C LYS A 60 15.68 -16.59 12.51
N ILE A 61 16.42 -16.96 11.47
CA ILE A 61 16.65 -16.07 10.32
C ILE A 61 15.37 -15.85 9.52
N LEU A 62 14.51 -16.86 9.36
CA LEU A 62 13.20 -16.66 8.72
C LEU A 62 12.32 -15.69 9.52
N SER A 63 12.31 -15.78 10.85
CA SER A 63 11.59 -14.83 11.70
C SER A 63 12.15 -13.41 11.58
N GLN A 64 13.47 -13.26 11.55
CA GLN A 64 14.13 -11.96 11.30
C GLN A 64 13.73 -11.38 9.94
N ARG A 65 13.76 -12.16 8.86
CA ARG A 65 13.40 -11.70 7.51
C ARG A 65 11.92 -11.39 7.39
N ALA A 66 11.02 -12.19 8.00
CA ALA A 66 9.60 -11.89 8.07
C ALA A 66 9.33 -10.55 8.75
N SER A 67 9.99 -10.30 9.89
CA SER A 67 9.84 -9.04 10.63
C SER A 67 10.45 -7.85 9.89
N HIS A 68 11.60 -8.03 9.26
CA HIS A 68 12.21 -7.00 8.41
C HIS A 68 11.27 -6.60 7.26
N ALA A 69 10.70 -7.60 6.58
CA ALA A 69 9.73 -7.36 5.51
C ALA A 69 8.48 -6.63 6.01
N LEU A 70 7.96 -6.97 7.21
CA LEU A 70 6.84 -6.26 7.85
C LEU A 70 7.19 -4.79 8.15
N CYS A 71 8.34 -4.49 8.74
CA CYS A 71 8.77 -3.11 8.97
C CYS A 71 8.80 -2.31 7.66
N LYS A 72 9.40 -2.88 6.61
CA LYS A 72 9.46 -2.24 5.28
C LYS A 72 8.10 -2.10 4.61
N ALA A 73 7.15 -2.98 4.93
CA ALA A 73 5.76 -2.91 4.48
C ALA A 73 4.92 -1.90 5.29
N GLY A 74 5.50 -1.23 6.29
CA GLY A 74 4.77 -0.29 7.15
C GLY A 74 3.99 -0.94 8.29
N SER A 75 4.40 -2.14 8.73
CA SER A 75 3.75 -2.92 9.79
C SER A 75 4.68 -3.14 11.00
N PRO A 76 5.16 -2.05 11.65
CA PRO A 76 6.13 -2.16 12.73
C PRO A 76 5.55 -2.80 14.00
N PHE A 77 4.26 -2.64 14.27
CA PHE A 77 3.62 -3.24 15.44
C PHE A 77 3.67 -4.77 15.40
N LEU A 78 3.28 -5.37 14.27
CA LEU A 78 3.37 -6.82 14.09
C LEU A 78 4.82 -7.32 14.10
N ALA A 79 5.74 -6.54 13.54
CA ALA A 79 7.16 -6.87 13.58
C ALA A 79 7.71 -6.89 15.00
N THR A 80 7.33 -5.94 15.88
CA THR A 80 7.75 -5.94 17.27
C THR A 80 7.29 -7.18 18.02
N GLN A 81 6.06 -7.65 17.81
CA GLN A 81 5.55 -8.86 18.47
C GLN A 81 6.44 -10.08 18.18
N VAL A 82 6.76 -10.32 16.91
CA VAL A 82 7.61 -11.45 16.49
C VAL A 82 9.04 -11.32 17.05
N LEU A 83 9.60 -10.12 17.00
CA LEU A 83 10.97 -9.88 17.46
C LEU A 83 11.09 -9.91 18.99
N GLU A 84 10.09 -9.45 19.74
CA GLU A 84 10.03 -9.60 21.20
C GLU A 84 9.93 -11.06 21.63
N GLU A 85 9.19 -11.88 20.90
CA GLU A 85 9.16 -13.35 21.13
C GLU A 85 10.55 -13.95 20.93
N LEU A 86 11.29 -13.57 19.87
CA LEU A 86 12.67 -14.01 19.65
C LEU A 86 13.59 -13.60 20.81
N VAL A 87 13.52 -12.33 21.24
CA VAL A 87 14.33 -11.84 22.36
C VAL A 87 13.97 -12.56 23.65
N SER A 88 12.69 -12.82 23.91
CA SER A 88 12.19 -13.55 25.09
C SER A 88 12.64 -15.01 25.11
N SER A 89 12.80 -15.63 23.91
CA SER A 89 13.37 -16.98 23.76
C SER A 89 14.90 -17.04 23.95
N GLY A 90 15.56 -15.90 24.19
CA GLY A 90 17.00 -15.80 24.46
C GLY A 90 17.86 -15.36 23.27
N VAL A 91 17.27 -15.06 22.11
CA VAL A 91 18.00 -14.57 20.93
C VAL A 91 18.37 -13.09 21.15
N ARG A 92 19.69 -12.79 21.20
CA ARG A 92 20.20 -11.43 21.53
C ARG A 92 21.29 -10.96 20.58
N ASP A 93 21.34 -11.52 19.36
CA ASP A 93 22.32 -11.11 18.35
C ASP A 93 22.05 -9.68 17.86
N VAL A 94 23.07 -9.06 17.26
CA VAL A 94 23.02 -7.67 16.77
C VAL A 94 21.90 -7.45 15.76
N GLU A 95 21.67 -8.41 14.88
CA GLU A 95 20.62 -8.31 13.85
C GLU A 95 19.23 -8.25 14.48
N THR A 96 18.90 -9.17 15.41
CA THR A 96 17.62 -9.18 16.13
C THR A 96 17.40 -7.89 16.89
N GLN A 97 18.42 -7.39 17.64
CA GLN A 97 18.32 -6.14 18.39
C GLN A 97 18.12 -4.94 17.45
N SER A 98 18.85 -4.89 16.34
CA SER A 98 18.75 -3.81 15.36
C SER A 98 17.41 -3.78 14.63
N LEU A 99 16.86 -4.95 14.27
CA LEU A 99 15.53 -5.06 13.67
C LEU A 99 14.43 -4.62 14.65
N LEU A 100 14.51 -5.05 15.91
CA LEU A 100 13.57 -4.64 16.95
C LEU A 100 13.65 -3.14 17.23
N ALA A 101 14.86 -2.58 17.29
CA ALA A 101 15.06 -1.15 17.42
C ALA A 101 14.49 -0.36 16.23
N SER A 102 14.67 -0.87 15.01
CA SER A 102 14.07 -0.28 13.80
C SER A 102 12.53 -0.29 13.85
N ALA A 103 11.93 -1.38 14.33
CA ALA A 103 10.48 -1.45 14.50
C ALA A 103 9.96 -0.44 15.53
N TYR A 104 10.65 -0.29 16.67
CA TYR A 104 10.32 0.76 17.66
C TYR A 104 10.54 2.17 17.13
N LYS A 105 11.56 2.39 16.30
CA LYS A 105 11.77 3.66 15.60
C LYS A 105 10.57 4.00 14.73
N ASP A 106 10.11 3.06 13.90
CA ASP A 106 8.94 3.25 13.05
C ASP A 106 7.67 3.51 13.89
N LEU A 107 7.45 2.82 15.02
CA LEU A 107 6.37 3.11 15.96
C LEU A 107 6.46 4.52 16.59
N CYS A 108 7.67 4.97 16.93
CA CYS A 108 7.92 6.32 17.41
C CYS A 108 7.56 7.37 16.35
N GLU A 109 7.85 7.11 15.09
CA GLU A 109 7.51 7.99 13.97
C GLU A 109 6.00 8.04 13.70
N ASN A 110 5.33 6.90 13.81
CA ASN A 110 3.92 6.76 13.47
C ASN A 110 2.97 7.29 14.56
N THR A 111 3.44 7.46 15.80
CA THR A 111 2.59 7.96 16.89
C THR A 111 2.65 9.48 17.06
N THR A 112 1.49 10.10 17.31
CA THR A 112 1.36 11.52 17.69
C THR A 112 1.23 11.72 19.20
N ASP A 113 1.00 10.65 19.97
CA ASP A 113 0.95 10.69 21.44
C ASP A 113 2.36 10.93 21.99
N PRO A 114 2.62 12.07 22.65
CA PRO A 114 3.96 12.40 23.15
C PRO A 114 4.52 11.36 24.13
N THR A 115 3.66 10.73 24.94
CA THR A 115 4.07 9.74 25.94
C THR A 115 4.48 8.44 25.25
N LYS A 116 3.68 7.95 24.31
CA LYS A 116 4.03 6.77 23.51
C LYS A 116 5.26 7.03 22.65
N LYS A 117 5.34 8.21 22.04
CA LYS A 117 6.49 8.63 21.23
C LYS A 117 7.79 8.55 22.00
N GLN A 118 7.82 9.13 23.21
CA GLN A 118 8.99 9.05 24.09
C GLN A 118 9.29 7.61 24.48
N HIS A 119 8.28 6.84 24.87
CA HIS A 119 8.46 5.44 25.23
C HIS A 119 9.09 4.60 24.11
N TYR A 120 8.58 4.73 22.89
CA TYR A 120 9.14 4.01 21.74
C TYR A 120 10.54 4.50 21.37
N ALA A 121 10.81 5.80 21.52
CA ALA A 121 12.15 6.33 21.32
C ALA A 121 13.15 5.74 22.31
N ASP A 122 12.80 5.66 23.59
CA ASP A 122 13.65 5.08 24.64
C ASP A 122 13.91 3.58 24.37
N LEU A 123 12.89 2.84 23.94
CA LEU A 123 13.04 1.43 23.55
C LEU A 123 13.95 1.28 22.32
N ALA A 124 13.78 2.10 21.29
CA ALA A 124 14.63 2.05 20.10
C ALA A 124 16.11 2.33 20.45
N ILE A 125 16.37 3.39 21.22
CA ILE A 125 17.73 3.73 21.68
C ILE A 125 18.33 2.57 22.46
N ALA A 126 17.61 2.04 23.46
CA ALA A 126 18.11 0.94 24.30
C ALA A 126 18.47 -0.31 23.47
N ARG A 127 17.64 -0.67 22.47
CA ARG A 127 17.90 -1.83 21.60
C ARG A 127 19.08 -1.60 20.64
N TYR A 128 19.19 -0.42 20.04
CA TYR A 128 20.36 -0.08 19.20
C TYR A 128 21.66 -0.04 20.02
N GLU A 129 21.63 0.53 21.24
CA GLU A 129 22.78 0.53 22.16
C GLU A 129 23.17 -0.90 22.57
N GLN A 130 22.21 -1.78 22.86
CA GLN A 130 22.48 -3.20 23.11
C GLN A 130 23.17 -3.86 21.93
N GLY A 131 22.74 -3.57 20.70
CA GLY A 131 23.41 -4.02 19.48
C GLY A 131 24.83 -3.46 19.38
N TYR A 132 25.03 -2.19 19.62
CA TYR A 132 26.32 -1.53 19.53
C TYR A 132 27.33 -2.00 20.62
N PHE A 133 26.88 -2.17 21.87
CA PHE A 133 27.76 -2.58 23.00
C PHE A 133 27.98 -4.10 23.08
N SER A 134 27.28 -4.91 22.30
CA SER A 134 27.47 -6.37 22.28
C SER A 134 28.77 -6.83 21.60
N LYS A 135 29.78 -5.94 21.50
CA LYS A 135 31.12 -6.21 20.92
C LYS A 135 31.75 -7.52 21.39
N ASP A 136 31.62 -7.81 22.68
CA ASP A 136 32.25 -8.97 23.29
C ASP A 136 31.54 -10.30 22.94
N ALA A 137 30.25 -10.25 22.61
CA ALA A 137 29.48 -11.39 22.16
C ALA A 137 29.73 -11.74 20.66
N MET A 138 30.24 -10.78 19.88
CA MET A 138 30.52 -10.95 18.45
C MET A 138 31.77 -11.79 18.14
N LEU A 139 32.67 -11.95 19.11
CA LEU A 139 33.90 -12.72 18.94
C LEU A 139 33.67 -14.24 19.05
N GLU A 140 32.50 -14.69 19.46
CA GLU A 140 32.20 -16.09 19.76
C GLU A 140 31.29 -16.81 18.74
N GLY A 141 31.10 -16.32 17.50
CA GLY A 141 30.57 -17.25 16.47
C GLY A 141 29.46 -16.78 15.54
N ASP A 142 28.92 -15.57 15.66
CA ASP A 142 27.74 -15.14 14.85
C ASP A 142 28.09 -14.52 13.47
N GLY A 143 29.37 -14.53 13.06
CA GLY A 143 29.78 -14.07 11.73
C GLY A 143 29.67 -12.56 11.47
N HIS A 144 29.30 -11.78 12.47
CA HIS A 144 29.27 -10.32 12.37
C HIS A 144 30.66 -9.75 12.66
N THR A 145 31.26 -9.18 11.62
CA THR A 145 32.51 -8.45 11.77
C THR A 145 32.28 -7.13 12.52
N PRO A 146 33.29 -6.60 13.28
CA PRO A 146 33.22 -5.28 13.88
C PRO A 146 32.80 -4.15 12.92
N ASP A 147 32.96 -4.39 11.62
CA ASP A 147 32.62 -3.46 10.55
C ASP A 147 31.10 -3.13 10.45
N ASN A 148 30.19 -3.98 10.98
CA ASN A 148 28.75 -3.72 10.95
C ASN A 148 28.24 -2.84 12.10
N LEU A 149 29.08 -2.41 13.02
CA LEU A 149 28.72 -1.57 14.17
C LEU A 149 28.31 -0.14 13.79
N TYR A 150 28.65 0.32 12.59
CA TYR A 150 28.20 1.64 12.11
C TYR A 150 26.68 1.74 12.06
N TYR A 151 25.98 0.63 11.74
CA TYR A 151 24.53 0.62 11.58
C TYR A 151 23.78 0.93 12.88
N PRO A 152 23.95 0.19 14.00
CA PRO A 152 23.32 0.57 15.26
C PRO A 152 23.79 1.96 15.75
N CYS A 153 25.06 2.31 15.56
CA CYS A 153 25.64 3.57 16.00
C CYS A 153 24.96 4.77 15.32
N ILE A 154 24.79 4.78 14.01
CA ILE A 154 24.15 5.89 13.31
C ILE A 154 22.66 6.01 13.66
N ASN A 155 21.97 4.88 13.90
CA ASN A 155 20.57 4.91 14.32
C ASN A 155 20.40 5.42 15.75
N VAL A 156 21.35 5.17 16.67
CA VAL A 156 21.37 5.84 18.00
C VAL A 156 21.52 7.34 17.83
N ALA A 157 22.43 7.79 16.93
CA ALA A 157 22.60 9.22 16.64
C ALA A 157 21.30 9.85 16.12
N PHE A 158 20.64 9.19 15.16
CA PHE A 158 19.36 9.62 14.62
C PHE A 158 18.28 9.74 15.71
N MET A 159 18.10 8.71 16.54
CA MET A 159 17.09 8.73 17.61
C MET A 159 17.36 9.84 18.64
N HIS A 160 18.60 10.08 19.04
CA HIS A 160 18.94 11.20 19.90
C HIS A 160 18.68 12.55 19.22
N PHE A 161 18.91 12.66 17.90
CA PHE A 161 18.60 13.88 17.14
C PHE A 161 17.10 14.17 17.14
N VAL A 162 16.27 13.17 16.85
CA VAL A 162 14.80 13.27 16.90
C VAL A 162 14.28 13.64 18.29
N CYS A 163 14.94 13.13 19.35
CA CYS A 163 14.64 13.48 20.75
C CYS A 163 15.29 14.82 21.21
N MET A 164 15.82 15.61 20.30
CA MET A 164 16.48 16.91 20.57
C MET A 164 17.68 16.81 21.52
N ASN A 165 18.27 15.63 21.67
CA ASN A 165 19.51 15.42 22.44
C ASN A 165 20.73 15.54 21.51
N TYR A 166 21.01 16.75 21.07
CA TYR A 166 21.98 17.03 20.01
C TYR A 166 23.43 16.68 20.39
N ASP A 167 23.78 16.75 21.66
CA ASP A 167 25.15 16.40 22.10
C ASP A 167 25.44 14.92 21.89
N LYS A 168 24.54 14.05 22.34
CA LYS A 168 24.66 12.60 22.10
C LYS A 168 24.52 12.24 20.64
N ALA A 169 23.59 12.88 19.92
CA ALA A 169 23.43 12.67 18.49
C ALA A 169 24.76 12.92 17.75
N ARG A 170 25.45 14.01 18.09
CA ARG A 170 26.73 14.40 17.50
C ARG A 170 27.86 13.43 17.86
N GLU A 171 27.91 12.96 19.10
CA GLU A 171 28.89 11.97 19.56
C GLU A 171 28.79 10.66 18.78
N TYR A 172 27.58 10.10 18.68
CA TYR A 172 27.34 8.85 17.94
C TYR A 172 27.49 9.03 16.42
N ALA A 173 27.07 10.15 15.85
CA ALA A 173 27.26 10.44 14.41
C ALA A 173 28.76 10.51 14.05
N GLU A 174 29.58 11.19 14.86
CA GLU A 174 31.02 11.25 14.65
C GLU A 174 31.68 9.85 14.80
N THR A 175 31.18 9.04 15.73
CA THR A 175 31.67 7.65 15.91
C THR A 175 31.32 6.79 14.70
N ALA A 176 30.08 6.84 14.21
CA ALA A 176 29.67 6.11 13.01
C ALA A 176 30.47 6.54 11.79
N ARG A 177 30.69 7.86 11.61
CA ARG A 177 31.51 8.41 10.54
C ARG A 177 32.94 7.86 10.56
N LYS A 178 33.58 7.77 11.75
CA LYS A 178 34.93 7.20 11.88
C LYS A 178 34.98 5.72 11.52
N ILE A 179 34.02 4.92 12.02
CA ILE A 179 33.93 3.49 11.67
C ILE A 179 33.81 3.32 10.15
N CYS A 180 32.92 4.08 9.51
CA CYS A 180 32.73 4.00 8.07
C CYS A 180 33.98 4.44 7.28
N GLN A 181 34.68 5.49 7.74
CA GLN A 181 35.91 5.94 7.12
C GLN A 181 37.00 4.84 7.17
N GLU A 182 37.16 4.16 8.30
CA GLU A 182 38.11 3.05 8.45
C GLU A 182 37.79 1.88 7.50
N ILE A 183 36.49 1.62 7.22
CA ILE A 183 36.04 0.60 6.26
C ILE A 183 36.40 1.02 4.83
N ILE A 184 36.17 2.30 4.49
CA ILE A 184 36.51 2.84 3.15
C ILE A 184 38.02 2.80 2.94
N ASP A 185 38.80 3.14 3.92
CA ASP A 185 40.29 3.13 3.84
C ASP A 185 40.85 1.72 3.63
N LYS A 186 40.07 0.68 3.97
CA LYS A 186 40.39 -0.73 3.69
C LYS A 186 39.83 -1.24 2.33
N ASP A 187 39.30 -0.36 1.50
CA ASP A 187 38.70 -0.68 0.19
C ASP A 187 37.45 -1.60 0.27
N HIS A 188 36.69 -1.53 1.36
CA HIS A 188 35.47 -2.31 1.60
C HIS A 188 34.20 -1.44 1.51
N ALA A 189 34.23 -0.35 0.75
CA ALA A 189 33.09 0.55 0.58
C ALA A 189 31.93 -0.14 -0.14
N ASN A 190 30.72 -0.07 0.44
CA ASN A 190 29.47 -0.50 -0.16
C ASN A 190 28.41 0.62 0.02
N TYR A 191 27.21 0.40 -0.53
CA TYR A 191 26.10 1.34 -0.44
C TYR A 191 25.87 1.82 1.00
N TRP A 192 25.72 0.91 1.96
CA TRP A 192 25.36 1.22 3.34
C TRP A 192 26.43 2.03 4.09
N VAL A 193 27.68 1.71 3.87
CA VAL A 193 28.83 2.46 4.44
C VAL A 193 28.79 3.91 3.94
N GLN A 194 28.59 4.08 2.63
CA GLN A 194 28.56 5.41 2.01
C GLN A 194 27.31 6.21 2.41
N ALA A 195 26.15 5.55 2.52
CA ALA A 195 24.91 6.17 3.00
C ALA A 195 25.02 6.59 4.47
N THR A 196 25.65 5.76 5.33
CA THR A 196 25.87 6.10 6.75
C THR A 196 26.79 7.30 6.91
N ILE A 197 27.85 7.42 6.11
CA ILE A 197 28.71 8.63 6.13
C ILE A 197 27.91 9.87 5.75
N ALA A 198 27.05 9.77 4.74
CA ALA A 198 26.21 10.87 4.31
C ALA A 198 25.24 11.31 5.40
N GLU A 199 24.62 10.35 6.07
CA GLU A 199 23.72 10.60 7.20
C GLU A 199 24.46 11.22 8.40
N ALA A 200 25.64 10.70 8.72
CA ALA A 200 26.46 11.27 9.79
C ALA A 200 26.81 12.72 9.52
N TYR A 201 27.20 13.08 8.28
CA TYR A 201 27.42 14.48 7.90
C TYR A 201 26.16 15.32 8.05
N LEU A 202 24.98 14.79 7.64
CA LEU A 202 23.72 15.49 7.82
C LEU A 202 23.42 15.77 9.29
N LEU A 203 23.56 14.79 10.18
CA LEU A 203 23.37 14.94 11.64
C LEU A 203 24.40 15.91 12.28
N LEU A 204 25.58 16.03 11.69
CA LEU A 204 26.61 16.97 12.13
C LEU A 204 26.44 18.40 11.60
N GLY A 205 25.50 18.62 10.68
CA GLY A 205 25.25 19.93 10.03
C GLY A 205 26.17 20.22 8.85
N SER A 206 26.94 19.23 8.37
CA SER A 206 27.83 19.36 7.20
C SER A 206 27.04 19.02 5.91
N ILE A 207 26.18 19.94 5.48
CA ILE A 207 25.16 19.67 4.43
C ILE A 207 25.80 19.35 3.07
N ASP A 208 26.80 20.11 2.63
CA ASP A 208 27.42 19.90 1.32
C ASP A 208 28.15 18.56 1.23
N GLU A 209 28.87 18.17 2.28
CA GLU A 209 29.53 16.87 2.39
C GLU A 209 28.49 15.72 2.41
N SER A 210 27.37 15.92 3.11
CA SER A 210 26.26 14.98 3.15
C SER A 210 25.68 14.73 1.76
N LEU A 211 25.32 15.80 1.03
CA LEU A 211 24.75 15.69 -0.33
C LEU A 211 25.70 15.02 -1.32
N SER A 212 27.00 15.36 -1.24
CA SER A 212 28.03 14.71 -2.03
C SER A 212 28.13 13.21 -1.75
N ALA A 213 28.06 12.82 -0.46
CA ALA A 213 28.15 11.44 -0.05
C ALA A 213 26.87 10.65 -0.43
N TYR A 214 25.66 11.23 -0.34
CA TYR A 214 24.43 10.62 -0.85
C TYR A 214 24.49 10.39 -2.36
N SER A 215 24.91 11.40 -3.13
CA SER A 215 25.08 11.26 -4.59
C SER A 215 26.04 10.13 -4.95
N LYS A 216 27.10 9.96 -4.17
CA LYS A 216 28.05 8.84 -4.34
C LYS A 216 27.39 7.50 -3.99
N ALA A 217 26.64 7.40 -2.88
CA ALA A 217 25.97 6.18 -2.47
C ALA A 217 25.00 5.67 -3.55
N VAL A 218 24.14 6.56 -4.08
CA VAL A 218 23.15 6.16 -5.09
C VAL A 218 23.75 5.81 -6.45
N SER A 219 25.02 6.16 -6.70
CA SER A 219 25.74 5.81 -7.93
C SER A 219 26.47 4.48 -7.87
N LEU A 220 26.54 3.83 -6.70
CA LEU A 220 27.22 2.54 -6.54
C LEU A 220 26.44 1.41 -7.22
N GLU A 221 27.16 0.38 -7.70
CA GLU A 221 26.57 -0.76 -8.41
C GLU A 221 25.64 -1.60 -7.51
N ASP A 222 25.90 -1.63 -6.21
CA ASP A 222 25.09 -2.33 -5.21
C ASP A 222 23.93 -1.50 -4.66
N ALA A 223 23.72 -0.26 -5.15
CA ALA A 223 22.58 0.56 -4.79
C ALA A 223 21.27 -0.05 -5.33
N LYS A 224 20.35 -0.40 -4.42
CA LYS A 224 19.06 -1.01 -4.74
C LYS A 224 17.92 -0.03 -4.47
N PRO A 225 16.78 -0.12 -5.19
CA PRO A 225 15.63 0.76 -4.97
C PRO A 225 15.16 0.80 -3.51
N SER A 226 15.07 -0.36 -2.84
CA SER A 226 14.67 -0.46 -1.44
C SER A 226 15.67 0.20 -0.48
N TYR A 227 16.97 0.16 -0.79
CA TYR A 227 18.02 0.81 -0.01
C TYR A 227 17.92 2.33 -0.13
N ILE A 228 17.80 2.81 -1.38
CA ILE A 228 17.65 4.24 -1.69
C ILE A 228 16.40 4.80 -1.00
N ALA A 229 15.26 4.11 -1.09
CA ALA A 229 14.02 4.51 -0.43
C ALA A 229 14.16 4.63 1.09
N SER A 230 14.82 3.66 1.72
CA SER A 230 15.06 3.66 3.17
C SER A 230 15.97 4.81 3.60
N THR A 231 17.06 5.04 2.87
CA THR A 231 18.01 6.13 3.15
C THR A 231 17.35 7.49 2.93
N ARG A 232 16.59 7.64 1.82
CA ARG A 232 15.85 8.86 1.50
C ARG A 232 14.85 9.20 2.60
N LYS A 233 14.04 8.23 3.07
CA LYS A 233 13.09 8.42 4.18
C LYS A 233 13.79 9.03 5.40
N GLN A 234 14.88 8.44 5.84
CA GLN A 234 15.61 8.90 7.04
C GLN A 234 16.28 10.27 6.83
N ALA A 235 16.88 10.50 5.67
CA ALA A 235 17.46 11.79 5.32
C ALA A 235 16.42 12.94 5.28
N LEU A 236 15.23 12.68 4.74
CA LEU A 236 14.12 13.65 4.74
C LEU A 236 13.61 13.94 6.16
N GLN A 237 13.55 12.93 7.03
CA GLN A 237 13.17 13.12 8.42
C GLN A 237 14.20 13.99 9.18
N ILE A 238 15.50 13.75 8.98
CA ILE A 238 16.55 14.60 9.58
C ILE A 238 16.43 16.02 9.04
N SER A 239 16.32 16.18 7.72
CA SER A 239 16.27 17.50 7.09
C SER A 239 15.02 18.31 7.45
N SER A 240 13.88 17.64 7.77
CA SER A 240 12.66 18.32 8.22
C SER A 240 12.78 18.94 9.62
N LEU A 241 13.80 18.57 10.39
CA LEU A 241 14.08 19.14 11.71
C LEU A 241 15.03 20.35 11.67
N TYR A 242 15.55 20.68 10.49
CA TYR A 242 16.28 21.93 10.26
C TYR A 242 15.30 23.09 10.06
N GLU A 243 15.65 24.29 10.54
CA GLU A 243 14.82 25.49 10.38
C GLU A 243 14.78 26.01 8.92
N GLU A 244 15.73 25.60 8.09
CA GLU A 244 15.88 26.06 6.72
C GLU A 244 15.22 25.08 5.74
N ASP A 245 14.07 25.44 5.18
CA ASP A 245 13.37 24.66 4.13
C ASP A 245 14.26 24.33 2.91
N THR A 246 15.27 25.16 2.63
CA THR A 246 16.24 24.95 1.54
C THR A 246 17.04 23.67 1.73
N ILE A 247 17.35 23.26 2.97
CA ILE A 247 18.08 22.02 3.25
C ILE A 247 17.23 20.81 2.87
N HIS A 248 15.95 20.83 3.24
CA HIS A 248 15.02 19.74 2.91
C HIS A 248 14.92 19.53 1.40
N ASN A 249 14.73 20.59 0.62
CA ASN A 249 14.65 20.52 -0.84
C ASN A 249 15.95 20.00 -1.46
N ARG A 250 17.11 20.46 -0.99
CA ARG A 250 18.42 19.97 -1.47
C ARG A 250 18.64 18.50 -1.16
N VAL A 251 18.19 18.01 0.01
CA VAL A 251 18.24 16.59 0.36
C VAL A 251 17.32 15.78 -0.55
N LEU A 252 16.12 16.29 -0.83
CA LEU A 252 15.18 15.63 -1.74
C LEU A 252 15.78 15.47 -3.15
N GLU A 253 16.45 16.48 -3.66
CA GLU A 253 17.10 16.48 -4.98
C GLU A 253 18.32 15.54 -5.07
N ALA A 254 18.94 15.18 -3.94
CA ALA A 254 20.09 14.27 -3.91
C ALA A 254 19.73 12.80 -4.22
N PHE A 255 18.44 12.45 -4.15
CA PHE A 255 17.97 11.09 -4.39
C PHE A 255 17.23 10.99 -5.73
N PRO A 256 17.45 9.90 -6.50
CA PRO A 256 16.66 9.64 -7.69
C PRO A 256 15.22 9.31 -7.30
N THR A 257 14.26 9.83 -8.04
CA THR A 257 12.85 9.40 -7.94
C THR A 257 12.70 7.99 -8.53
N LEU A 258 11.80 7.19 -7.96
CA LEU A 258 11.48 5.85 -8.48
C LEU A 258 10.31 5.88 -9.48
N GLY A 259 9.70 7.05 -9.67
CA GLY A 259 8.72 7.36 -10.69
C GLY A 259 7.55 6.38 -10.73
N ILE A 260 6.69 6.43 -9.71
CA ILE A 260 5.41 5.73 -9.70
C ILE A 260 4.41 6.55 -10.48
N VAL A 261 3.82 6.00 -11.54
CA VAL A 261 2.91 6.72 -12.43
C VAL A 261 1.61 5.96 -12.62
N ALA A 262 0.48 6.58 -12.24
CA ALA A 262 -0.83 6.16 -12.68
C ALA A 262 -1.16 6.88 -14.00
N CYS A 263 -1.80 6.19 -14.95
CA CYS A 263 -2.15 6.78 -16.22
C CYS A 263 -3.61 6.48 -16.59
N SER A 264 -4.28 7.51 -17.08
CA SER A 264 -5.61 7.41 -17.69
C SER A 264 -5.74 8.41 -18.83
N GLY A 265 -6.68 8.21 -19.72
CA GLY A 265 -6.91 9.17 -20.79
C GLY A 265 -7.97 8.74 -21.80
N HIS A 266 -8.09 9.53 -22.85
CA HIS A 266 -9.08 9.27 -23.89
C HIS A 266 -8.85 7.94 -24.58
N LEU A 267 -9.96 7.25 -24.84
CA LEU A 267 -10.03 6.09 -25.75
C LEU A 267 -9.73 6.55 -27.17
N ILE A 268 -9.10 5.67 -27.96
CA ILE A 268 -8.99 5.89 -29.40
C ILE A 268 -10.39 5.99 -30.02
N ASP A 269 -10.57 6.94 -30.93
CA ASP A 269 -11.84 7.14 -31.63
C ASP A 269 -12.19 5.92 -32.49
N ASN A 270 -13.49 5.70 -32.71
CA ASN A 270 -13.92 4.71 -33.68
C ASN A 270 -13.49 5.12 -35.08
N PRO A 271 -13.17 4.17 -35.97
CA PRO A 271 -12.80 4.46 -37.35
C PRO A 271 -13.80 5.39 -38.05
N GLY A 272 -13.28 6.44 -38.70
CA GLY A 272 -14.07 7.46 -39.38
C GLY A 272 -14.73 8.51 -38.48
N LYS A 273 -14.49 8.46 -37.15
CA LYS A 273 -14.92 9.51 -36.23
C LYS A 273 -13.67 10.24 -35.71
N ARG A 274 -13.59 11.54 -35.90
CA ARG A 274 -12.52 12.36 -35.38
C ARG A 274 -13.09 13.24 -34.29
N ARG A 275 -12.74 12.94 -33.01
CA ARG A 275 -13.25 13.67 -31.85
C ARG A 275 -12.14 14.11 -30.93
N ARG A 276 -11.64 13.17 -30.09
CA ARG A 276 -10.67 13.43 -29.02
C ARG A 276 -9.34 12.73 -29.21
N PHE A 277 -9.35 11.53 -29.81
CA PHE A 277 -8.15 10.73 -30.06
C PHE A 277 -8.28 9.95 -31.39
N PRO A 278 -8.09 10.60 -32.54
CA PRO A 278 -8.07 9.92 -33.82
C PRO A 278 -6.82 9.04 -33.97
N GLN A 279 -6.92 7.99 -34.81
CA GLN A 279 -5.84 7.02 -35.01
C GLN A 279 -4.52 7.68 -35.45
N GLU A 280 -4.59 8.75 -36.22
CA GLU A 280 -3.43 9.50 -36.72
C GLU A 280 -2.64 10.19 -35.61
N ALA A 281 -3.26 10.46 -34.46
CA ALA A 281 -2.61 11.05 -33.28
C ALA A 281 -1.78 10.06 -32.48
N GLU A 282 -1.91 8.77 -32.71
CA GLU A 282 -1.30 7.72 -31.87
C GLU A 282 0.22 7.92 -31.71
N ALA A 283 0.94 8.15 -32.80
CA ALA A 283 2.39 8.33 -32.75
C ALA A 283 2.81 9.58 -31.95
N ILE A 284 2.05 10.68 -32.07
CA ILE A 284 2.32 11.91 -31.32
C ILE A 284 2.06 11.70 -29.83
N VAL A 285 0.93 11.05 -29.48
CA VAL A 285 0.58 10.74 -28.08
C VAL A 285 1.62 9.81 -27.46
N ARG A 286 2.06 8.79 -28.21
CA ARG A 286 3.13 7.90 -27.76
C ARG A 286 4.42 8.67 -27.48
N GLN A 287 4.86 9.53 -28.37
CA GLN A 287 6.06 10.36 -28.13
C GLN A 287 5.91 11.22 -26.89
N LYS A 288 4.77 11.90 -26.71
CA LYS A 288 4.53 12.74 -25.55
C LYS A 288 4.48 11.95 -24.25
N ILE A 289 3.92 10.72 -24.27
CA ILE A 289 3.98 9.79 -23.11
C ILE A 289 5.43 9.44 -22.81
N ASP A 290 6.23 9.05 -23.80
CA ASP A 290 7.63 8.73 -23.62
C ASP A 290 8.42 9.89 -22.98
N GLU A 291 8.22 11.12 -23.45
CA GLU A 291 8.85 12.32 -22.89
C GLU A 291 8.46 12.54 -21.41
N ARG A 292 7.19 12.29 -21.02
CA ARG A 292 6.75 12.41 -19.62
C ARG A 292 7.31 11.29 -18.75
N LEU A 293 7.35 10.07 -19.25
CA LEU A 293 7.92 8.94 -18.52
C LEU A 293 9.43 9.12 -18.26
N ASP A 294 10.14 9.71 -19.22
CA ASP A 294 11.57 10.06 -19.04
C ASP A 294 11.74 11.16 -18.00
N LYS A 295 10.95 12.25 -18.07
CA LYS A 295 10.94 13.33 -17.10
C LYS A 295 10.68 12.84 -15.67
N LEU A 296 9.73 11.91 -15.52
CA LEU A 296 9.32 11.33 -14.23
C LEU A 296 10.23 10.18 -13.76
N ASN A 297 11.25 9.81 -14.52
CA ASN A 297 12.08 8.63 -14.26
C ASN A 297 11.25 7.37 -13.95
N SER A 298 10.21 7.12 -14.75
CA SER A 298 9.15 6.17 -14.46
C SER A 298 9.61 4.73 -14.44
N THR A 299 9.43 4.03 -13.32
CA THR A 299 9.79 2.62 -13.14
C THR A 299 8.58 1.73 -12.88
N CYS A 300 7.46 2.29 -12.41
CA CYS A 300 6.25 1.55 -12.04
C CYS A 300 5.00 2.25 -12.57
N GLY A 301 4.18 1.56 -13.34
CA GLY A 301 3.00 2.09 -14.02
C GLY A 301 1.71 1.38 -13.62
N TYR A 302 0.64 2.15 -13.42
CA TYR A 302 -0.72 1.70 -13.08
C TYR A 302 -1.70 2.20 -14.12
N SER A 303 -2.53 1.33 -14.72
CA SER A 303 -3.54 1.73 -15.71
C SER A 303 -4.60 0.65 -15.90
N SER A 304 -5.72 0.99 -16.56
CA SER A 304 -6.83 0.07 -16.84
C SER A 304 -6.70 -0.74 -18.13
N ALA A 305 -5.78 -0.42 -19.01
CA ALA A 305 -5.56 -1.06 -20.31
C ALA A 305 -6.72 -0.88 -21.32
N ALA A 306 -7.47 0.21 -21.29
CA ALA A 306 -8.42 0.56 -22.34
C ALA A 306 -7.69 0.93 -23.67
N CYS A 307 -8.36 0.78 -24.81
CA CYS A 307 -7.74 1.11 -26.11
C CYS A 307 -7.44 2.61 -26.22
N GLY A 308 -6.26 2.96 -26.68
CA GLY A 308 -5.75 4.32 -26.75
C GLY A 308 -4.74 4.59 -25.66
N THR A 309 -4.95 5.64 -24.85
CA THR A 309 -3.96 6.13 -23.88
C THR A 309 -3.39 5.05 -22.97
N ASP A 310 -4.25 4.24 -22.37
CA ASP A 310 -3.84 3.27 -21.35
C ASP A 310 -2.91 2.19 -21.94
N ILE A 311 -3.30 1.60 -23.07
CA ILE A 311 -2.47 0.57 -23.72
C ILE A 311 -1.15 1.17 -24.21
N ILE A 312 -1.16 2.38 -24.80
CA ILE A 312 0.05 3.06 -25.28
C ILE A 312 1.01 3.32 -24.11
N PHE A 313 0.49 3.79 -22.98
CA PHE A 313 1.27 3.99 -21.76
C PHE A 313 1.87 2.68 -21.24
N LEU A 314 1.05 1.61 -21.14
CA LEU A 314 1.52 0.31 -20.65
C LEU A 314 2.58 -0.29 -21.58
N GLU A 315 2.44 -0.17 -22.90
CA GLU A 315 3.45 -0.58 -23.86
C GLU A 315 4.75 0.21 -23.69
N ALA A 316 4.64 1.55 -23.51
CA ALA A 316 5.80 2.40 -23.25
C ALA A 316 6.54 2.01 -21.97
N MET A 317 5.80 1.73 -20.89
CA MET A 317 6.37 1.24 -19.64
C MET A 317 7.03 -0.14 -19.81
N GLN A 318 6.37 -1.07 -20.51
CA GLN A 318 6.88 -2.41 -20.74
C GLN A 318 8.15 -2.43 -21.59
N GLU A 319 8.24 -1.59 -22.61
CA GLU A 319 9.43 -1.46 -23.46
C GLU A 319 10.63 -0.88 -22.71
N ARG A 320 10.39 0.00 -21.73
CA ARG A 320 11.40 0.53 -20.80
C ARG A 320 11.82 -0.48 -19.74
N GLY A 321 11.17 -1.64 -19.65
CA GLY A 321 11.38 -2.61 -18.58
C GLY A 321 10.78 -2.21 -17.22
N GLY A 322 9.88 -1.23 -17.18
CA GLY A 322 9.15 -0.81 -15.97
C GLY A 322 8.10 -1.84 -15.54
N GLU A 323 7.76 -1.85 -14.26
CA GLU A 323 6.62 -2.62 -13.73
C GLU A 323 5.30 -2.08 -14.27
N THR A 324 4.34 -2.96 -14.55
CA THR A 324 3.00 -2.57 -14.98
C THR A 324 1.93 -3.32 -14.19
N HIS A 325 1.02 -2.57 -13.59
CA HIS A 325 -0.11 -3.07 -12.80
C HIS A 325 -1.40 -2.66 -13.49
N ILE A 326 -2.20 -3.65 -13.89
CA ILE A 326 -3.40 -3.43 -14.69
C ILE A 326 -4.63 -3.67 -13.82
N PHE A 327 -5.60 -2.74 -13.89
CA PHE A 327 -6.83 -2.79 -13.13
C PHE A 327 -8.03 -2.85 -14.06
N LEU A 328 -8.82 -3.92 -13.96
CA LEU A 328 -10.00 -4.12 -14.77
C LEU A 328 -11.26 -4.04 -13.90
N PRO A 329 -12.26 -3.23 -14.28
CA PRO A 329 -13.47 -3.05 -13.48
C PRO A 329 -14.34 -4.31 -13.40
N PHE A 330 -14.25 -5.20 -14.41
CA PHE A 330 -15.04 -6.43 -14.51
C PHE A 330 -14.32 -7.46 -15.39
N SER A 331 -15.00 -8.56 -15.79
CA SER A 331 -14.38 -9.66 -16.54
C SER A 331 -13.69 -9.19 -17.84
N LYS A 332 -12.58 -9.85 -18.19
CA LYS A 332 -11.77 -9.56 -19.37
C LYS A 332 -12.60 -9.49 -20.65
N GLU A 333 -13.49 -10.45 -20.84
CA GLU A 333 -14.32 -10.58 -22.05
C GLU A 333 -15.24 -9.36 -22.23
N LYS A 334 -15.85 -8.90 -21.15
CA LYS A 334 -16.72 -7.72 -21.18
C LYS A 334 -15.91 -6.43 -21.34
N PHE A 335 -14.74 -6.34 -20.71
CA PHE A 335 -13.87 -5.19 -20.87
C PHE A 335 -13.36 -5.06 -22.31
N ILE A 336 -13.02 -6.17 -22.96
CA ILE A 336 -12.69 -6.14 -24.39
C ILE A 336 -13.84 -5.55 -25.20
N GLN A 337 -15.09 -5.97 -24.96
CA GLN A 337 -16.26 -5.50 -25.71
C GLN A 337 -16.54 -4.01 -25.48
N THR A 338 -16.38 -3.50 -24.25
CA THR A 338 -16.74 -2.13 -23.89
C THR A 338 -15.62 -1.13 -24.17
N SER A 339 -14.38 -1.49 -23.85
CA SER A 339 -13.28 -0.53 -23.71
C SER A 339 -12.08 -0.80 -24.62
N VAL A 340 -12.00 -1.95 -25.30
CA VAL A 340 -10.83 -2.31 -26.12
C VAL A 340 -11.17 -2.45 -27.60
N HIS A 341 -12.25 -3.14 -27.92
CA HIS A 341 -12.58 -3.49 -29.30
C HIS A 341 -12.83 -2.23 -30.17
N ARG A 342 -12.12 -2.14 -31.28
CA ARG A 342 -12.36 -1.19 -32.38
C ARG A 342 -12.27 -1.98 -33.67
N GLU A 343 -13.31 -1.87 -34.50
CA GLU A 343 -13.43 -2.63 -35.75
C GLU A 343 -12.28 -2.31 -36.71
N GLY A 344 -11.68 -3.35 -37.30
CA GLY A 344 -10.58 -3.19 -38.25
C GLY A 344 -9.22 -2.83 -37.67
N THR A 345 -9.06 -2.92 -36.37
CA THR A 345 -7.82 -2.59 -35.65
C THR A 345 -7.23 -3.79 -34.89
N ASP A 346 -6.01 -3.64 -34.38
CA ASP A 346 -5.30 -4.69 -33.62
C ASP A 346 -5.34 -4.47 -32.08
N TRP A 347 -6.18 -3.56 -31.57
CA TRP A 347 -6.23 -3.23 -30.14
C TRP A 347 -6.45 -4.43 -29.23
N ILE A 348 -7.23 -5.43 -29.64
CA ILE A 348 -7.42 -6.65 -28.83
C ILE A 348 -6.09 -7.42 -28.69
N LYS A 349 -5.30 -7.54 -29.76
CA LYS A 349 -3.99 -8.22 -29.71
C LYS A 349 -3.01 -7.46 -28.83
N ARG A 350 -3.01 -6.13 -28.91
CA ARG A 350 -2.19 -5.25 -28.07
C ARG A 350 -2.58 -5.39 -26.60
N PHE A 351 -3.87 -5.36 -26.29
CA PHE A 351 -4.40 -5.59 -24.95
C PHE A 351 -3.94 -6.94 -24.40
N GLU A 352 -4.10 -8.03 -25.12
CA GLU A 352 -3.68 -9.37 -24.68
C GLU A 352 -2.17 -9.42 -24.41
N ARG A 353 -1.37 -8.89 -25.33
CA ARG A 353 0.09 -8.79 -25.14
C ARG A 353 0.45 -7.98 -23.89
N THR A 354 -0.25 -6.87 -23.67
CA THR A 354 -0.02 -6.02 -22.51
C THR A 354 -0.33 -6.75 -21.20
N LEU A 355 -1.42 -7.52 -21.16
CA LEU A 355 -1.75 -8.37 -20.00
C LEU A 355 -0.73 -9.47 -19.77
N ASP A 356 -0.26 -10.13 -20.82
CA ASP A 356 0.73 -11.22 -20.72
C ASP A 356 2.09 -10.73 -20.18
N HIS A 357 2.42 -9.46 -20.38
CA HIS A 357 3.64 -8.83 -19.90
C HIS A 357 3.45 -8.02 -18.61
N ALA A 358 2.24 -7.97 -18.05
CA ALA A 358 1.98 -7.24 -16.82
C ALA A 358 2.66 -7.87 -15.60
N THR A 359 3.07 -7.03 -14.66
CA THR A 359 3.54 -7.46 -13.34
C THR A 359 2.39 -8.05 -12.53
N SER A 360 1.23 -7.41 -12.56
CA SER A 360 -0.03 -7.92 -11.98
C SER A 360 -1.24 -7.46 -12.76
N VAL A 361 -2.33 -8.25 -12.68
CA VAL A 361 -3.64 -7.89 -13.20
C VAL A 361 -4.65 -8.07 -12.07
N HIS A 362 -5.36 -7.00 -11.76
CA HIS A 362 -6.38 -6.93 -10.71
C HIS A 362 -7.77 -6.78 -11.33
N TYR A 363 -8.75 -7.48 -10.78
CA TYR A 363 -10.14 -7.36 -11.18
C TYR A 363 -10.95 -6.85 -9.98
N VAL A 364 -11.69 -5.75 -10.19
CA VAL A 364 -12.65 -5.27 -9.17
C VAL A 364 -13.73 -6.32 -8.94
N THR A 365 -14.27 -6.88 -10.02
CA THR A 365 -15.12 -8.07 -9.96
C THR A 365 -14.81 -9.00 -11.12
N SER A 366 -14.97 -10.30 -10.92
CA SER A 366 -14.87 -11.32 -11.99
C SER A 366 -16.16 -11.47 -12.79
N GLU A 367 -17.23 -10.78 -12.42
CA GLU A 367 -18.53 -10.82 -13.08
C GLU A 367 -18.55 -9.91 -14.32
N GLY A 368 -19.63 -10.00 -15.10
CA GLY A 368 -19.82 -9.19 -16.30
C GLY A 368 -20.21 -7.74 -15.99
N TYR A 369 -20.23 -6.91 -17.02
CA TYR A 369 -20.78 -5.56 -17.00
C TYR A 369 -22.28 -5.58 -17.32
N TYR A 370 -23.10 -4.88 -16.52
CA TYR A 370 -24.54 -4.82 -16.62
C TYR A 370 -25.10 -3.40 -16.77
N GLY A 371 -24.26 -2.43 -17.15
CA GLY A 371 -24.61 -1.02 -17.23
C GLY A 371 -24.31 -0.23 -15.95
N ASP A 372 -23.52 -0.81 -15.08
CA ASP A 372 -23.12 -0.27 -13.79
C ASP A 372 -21.82 0.56 -13.92
N ASP A 373 -21.90 1.76 -14.49
CA ASP A 373 -20.76 2.64 -14.80
C ASP A 373 -19.95 3.04 -13.55
N THR A 374 -20.55 2.98 -12.35
CA THR A 374 -19.86 3.20 -11.07
C THR A 374 -18.67 2.26 -10.85
N LEU A 375 -18.62 1.12 -11.54
CA LEU A 375 -17.47 0.21 -11.49
C LEU A 375 -16.21 0.80 -12.11
N PHE A 376 -16.34 1.69 -13.10
CA PHE A 376 -15.18 2.38 -13.67
C PHE A 376 -14.59 3.37 -12.67
N SER A 377 -15.42 4.21 -12.03
CA SER A 377 -14.96 5.12 -10.97
C SER A 377 -14.30 4.35 -9.83
N PHE A 378 -14.95 3.31 -9.33
CA PHE A 378 -14.40 2.50 -8.24
C PHE A 378 -13.09 1.79 -8.63
N CYS A 379 -12.98 1.30 -9.87
CA CYS A 379 -11.74 0.73 -10.39
C CYS A 379 -10.60 1.76 -10.42
N ASN A 380 -10.90 2.98 -10.82
CA ASN A 380 -9.94 4.09 -10.82
C ASN A 380 -9.48 4.41 -9.40
N ASP A 381 -10.40 4.53 -8.44
CA ASP A 381 -10.06 4.81 -7.04
C ASP A 381 -9.17 3.71 -6.44
N VAL A 382 -9.49 2.45 -6.71
CA VAL A 382 -8.68 1.31 -6.28
C VAL A 382 -7.29 1.35 -6.94
N MET A 383 -7.20 1.61 -8.23
CA MET A 383 -5.94 1.73 -8.97
C MET A 383 -5.05 2.83 -8.40
N LEU A 384 -5.60 4.03 -8.18
CA LEU A 384 -4.90 5.16 -7.58
C LEU A 384 -4.48 4.85 -6.14
N GLY A 385 -5.33 4.14 -5.39
CA GLY A 385 -5.03 3.65 -4.06
C GLY A 385 -3.83 2.70 -4.02
N PHE A 386 -3.73 1.77 -4.96
CA PHE A 386 -2.55 0.90 -5.07
C PHE A 386 -1.28 1.67 -5.43
N ALA A 387 -1.36 2.67 -6.31
CA ALA A 387 -0.23 3.56 -6.59
C ALA A 387 0.20 4.32 -5.33
N ALA A 388 -0.75 4.83 -4.54
CA ALA A 388 -0.49 5.49 -3.26
C ALA A 388 0.13 4.54 -2.22
N MET A 389 -0.37 3.29 -2.09
CA MET A 389 0.23 2.28 -1.22
C MET A 389 1.69 1.99 -1.59
N ARG A 390 1.98 1.89 -2.90
CA ARG A 390 3.36 1.69 -3.38
C ARG A 390 4.23 2.88 -3.01
N GLY A 391 3.71 4.09 -3.19
CA GLY A 391 4.39 5.33 -2.83
C GLY A 391 4.75 5.41 -1.35
N ARG A 392 3.82 5.05 -0.47
CA ARG A 392 4.09 4.98 0.99
C ARG A 392 5.26 4.04 1.31
N GLY A 393 5.29 2.85 0.71
CA GLY A 393 6.39 1.89 0.91
C GLY A 393 7.75 2.38 0.42
N LEU A 394 7.77 3.33 -0.52
CA LEU A 394 8.98 3.90 -1.13
C LEU A 394 9.25 5.35 -0.67
N SER A 395 8.42 5.89 0.22
CA SER A 395 8.48 7.30 0.70
C SER A 395 8.49 8.31 -0.45
N GLU A 396 7.63 8.08 -1.46
CA GLU A 396 7.50 8.89 -2.65
C GLU A 396 6.04 9.02 -3.06
N ASP A 397 5.58 10.22 -3.37
CA ASP A 397 4.23 10.41 -3.89
C ASP A 397 4.12 9.91 -5.33
N PRO A 398 3.04 9.22 -5.69
CA PRO A 398 2.81 8.84 -7.07
C PRO A 398 2.49 10.05 -7.94
N ASN A 399 2.67 9.90 -9.25
CA ASN A 399 2.30 10.88 -10.27
C ASN A 399 1.08 10.39 -11.06
N LEU A 400 0.25 11.31 -11.51
CA LEU A 400 -0.84 11.01 -12.44
C LEU A 400 -0.55 11.61 -13.80
N LEU A 401 -0.50 10.79 -14.84
CA LEU A 401 -0.35 11.19 -16.23
C LEU A 401 -1.70 11.06 -16.96
N LEU A 402 -2.16 12.13 -17.57
CA LEU A 402 -3.42 12.18 -18.29
C LEU A 402 -3.23 12.59 -19.74
N PHE A 403 -3.89 11.91 -20.67
CA PHE A 403 -4.19 12.45 -22.00
C PHE A 403 -5.64 12.93 -22.03
N TRP A 404 -5.85 14.25 -22.00
CA TRP A 404 -7.15 14.83 -21.68
C TRP A 404 -7.36 16.18 -22.38
N ASP A 405 -8.61 16.45 -22.74
CA ASP A 405 -9.06 17.69 -23.42
C ASP A 405 -9.53 18.80 -22.44
N GLY A 406 -9.46 18.55 -21.13
CA GLY A 406 -9.89 19.49 -20.09
C GLY A 406 -11.39 19.42 -19.75
N ASN A 407 -12.17 18.61 -20.44
CA ASN A 407 -13.62 18.51 -20.18
C ASN A 407 -13.95 17.55 -19.02
N PRO A 408 -15.00 17.82 -18.22
CA PRO A 408 -15.37 16.99 -17.06
C PRO A 408 -15.57 15.51 -17.38
N GLY A 409 -16.12 15.19 -18.55
CA GLY A 409 -16.37 13.80 -18.97
C GLY A 409 -17.57 13.14 -18.29
N GLU A 410 -17.64 11.82 -18.43
CA GLU A 410 -18.66 10.95 -17.84
C GLU A 410 -18.13 10.28 -16.57
N THR A 411 -19.02 9.64 -15.79
CA THR A 411 -18.67 8.83 -14.60
C THR A 411 -17.58 7.80 -14.94
N GLY A 412 -16.51 7.75 -14.14
CA GLY A 412 -15.32 6.92 -14.39
C GLY A 412 -14.39 7.47 -15.48
N GLY A 413 -14.67 8.66 -16.02
CA GLY A 413 -13.85 9.29 -17.06
C GLY A 413 -12.66 10.08 -16.53
N THR A 414 -11.80 10.52 -17.46
CA THR A 414 -10.53 11.21 -17.17
C THR A 414 -10.71 12.48 -16.32
N GLY A 415 -11.81 13.23 -16.52
CA GLY A 415 -12.10 14.44 -15.75
C GLY A 415 -12.42 14.16 -14.28
N GLU A 416 -13.13 13.06 -13.98
CA GLU A 416 -13.41 12.65 -12.59
C GLU A 416 -12.11 12.25 -11.88
N ILE A 417 -11.25 11.46 -12.53
CA ILE A 417 -9.93 11.09 -12.01
C ILE A 417 -9.09 12.33 -11.72
N ALA A 418 -9.03 13.30 -12.65
CA ALA A 418 -8.27 14.52 -12.47
C ALA A 418 -8.72 15.33 -11.25
N ASN A 419 -10.03 15.43 -11.02
CA ASN A 419 -10.58 16.15 -9.89
C ASN A 419 -10.31 15.44 -8.56
N SER A 420 -10.60 14.16 -8.47
CA SER A 420 -10.32 13.34 -7.29
C SER A 420 -8.83 13.35 -6.93
N TRP A 421 -7.94 13.32 -7.93
CA TRP A 421 -6.49 13.40 -7.73
C TRP A 421 -6.04 14.71 -7.08
N ARG A 422 -6.58 15.85 -7.55
CA ARG A 422 -6.24 17.19 -7.00
C ARG A 422 -6.65 17.39 -5.55
N GLU A 423 -7.66 16.67 -5.10
CA GLU A 423 -8.08 16.71 -3.69
C GLU A 423 -7.06 16.04 -2.75
N THR A 424 -6.24 15.15 -3.29
CA THR A 424 -5.34 14.29 -2.50
C THR A 424 -3.86 14.60 -2.72
N PHE A 425 -3.48 14.84 -3.97
CA PHE A 425 -2.08 14.99 -4.42
C PHE A 425 -1.89 16.31 -5.21
N ASN A 426 -0.76 16.40 -5.89
CA ASN A 426 -0.39 17.53 -6.75
C ASN A 426 -1.21 17.58 -8.04
N GLU A 427 -1.02 18.64 -8.83
CA GLU A 427 -1.59 18.72 -10.17
C GLU A 427 -1.11 17.55 -11.05
N PRO A 428 -2.02 16.89 -11.80
CA PRO A 428 -1.62 15.84 -12.73
C PRO A 428 -0.77 16.36 -13.88
N GLU A 429 0.13 15.55 -14.39
CA GLU A 429 0.83 15.81 -15.65
C GLU A 429 -0.17 15.57 -16.81
N VAL A 430 -0.54 16.63 -17.51
CA VAL A 430 -1.53 16.57 -18.59
C VAL A 430 -0.85 16.70 -19.96
N ILE A 431 -1.11 15.75 -20.84
CA ILE A 431 -0.92 15.86 -22.29
C ILE A 431 -2.24 16.38 -22.85
N ASN A 432 -2.27 17.64 -23.31
CA ASN A 432 -3.48 18.28 -23.78
C ASN A 432 -3.90 17.70 -25.15
N ALA A 433 -5.07 17.07 -25.19
CA ALA A 433 -5.58 16.45 -26.41
C ALA A 433 -5.85 17.47 -27.52
N ASN A 434 -6.29 18.69 -27.19
CA ASN A 434 -6.52 19.74 -28.18
C ASN A 434 -5.20 20.19 -28.84
N GLU A 435 -4.12 20.35 -28.09
CA GLU A 435 -2.80 20.68 -28.66
C GLU A 435 -2.29 19.58 -29.60
N VAL A 436 -2.56 18.31 -29.28
CA VAL A 436 -2.20 17.18 -30.16
C VAL A 436 -3.00 17.21 -31.46
N LEU A 437 -4.28 17.57 -31.38
CA LEU A 437 -5.13 17.69 -32.57
C LEU A 437 -4.76 18.88 -33.45
N GLU A 438 -4.33 19.99 -32.87
CA GLU A 438 -3.79 21.16 -33.59
C GLU A 438 -2.53 20.79 -34.39
N LEU A 439 -1.68 19.91 -33.88
CA LEU A 439 -0.50 19.41 -34.61
C LEU A 439 -0.85 18.56 -35.83
N LEU A 440 -2.05 18.00 -35.87
CA LEU A 440 -2.54 17.18 -37.01
C LEU A 440 -3.25 18.04 -38.08
N ASP A 441 -3.81 19.16 -37.71
CA ASP A 441 -4.62 20.02 -38.58
C ASP A 441 -4.62 21.45 -38.07
N ASP A 442 -3.91 22.34 -38.77
CA ASP A 442 -3.81 23.75 -38.42
C ASP A 442 -5.16 24.50 -38.35
N ASN A 443 -6.23 23.91 -38.89
CA ASN A 443 -7.59 24.45 -38.84
C ASN A 443 -8.48 23.77 -37.82
N PHE A 444 -7.92 22.94 -36.94
CA PHE A 444 -8.69 22.27 -35.90
C PHE A 444 -9.32 23.29 -34.94
N VAL A 445 -10.64 23.19 -34.79
CA VAL A 445 -11.40 23.95 -33.78
C VAL A 445 -11.87 22.94 -32.73
N PRO A 446 -11.49 23.10 -31.46
CA PRO A 446 -11.96 22.23 -30.40
C PRO A 446 -13.50 22.16 -30.39
N PRO A 447 -14.11 20.97 -30.28
CA PRO A 447 -15.55 20.88 -30.16
C PRO A 447 -16.00 21.59 -28.86
N MET A 448 -17.05 22.42 -28.97
CA MET A 448 -17.67 23.00 -27.77
C MET A 448 -18.10 21.87 -26.83
N PRO A 449 -17.98 22.04 -25.50
CA PRO A 449 -18.46 21.07 -24.54
C PRO A 449 -19.94 20.79 -24.81
N SER A 450 -20.26 19.61 -25.31
CA SER A 450 -21.67 19.21 -25.49
C SER A 450 -22.20 18.78 -24.11
N GLY A 451 -23.04 19.62 -23.51
CA GLY A 451 -23.90 19.18 -22.44
C GLY A 451 -24.74 18.00 -22.92
N ASP A 452 -24.78 16.94 -22.13
CA ASP A 452 -25.60 15.72 -22.33
C ASP A 452 -25.32 14.91 -23.59
N THR A 453 -24.25 14.13 -23.60
CA THR A 453 -24.20 12.92 -24.43
C THR A 453 -24.41 11.70 -23.54
N LYS A 454 -25.64 11.19 -23.50
CA LYS A 454 -25.90 9.85 -22.95
C LYS A 454 -25.05 8.83 -23.67
N PRO A 455 -24.48 7.83 -22.94
CA PRO A 455 -23.68 6.78 -23.56
C PRO A 455 -24.42 6.11 -24.69
N ILE A 456 -23.77 5.97 -25.84
CA ILE A 456 -24.34 5.35 -27.07
C ILE A 456 -24.71 3.87 -26.84
N PHE A 457 -24.36 3.28 -25.71
CA PHE A 457 -24.58 1.88 -25.38
C PHE A 457 -25.97 1.52 -24.84
N MET A 458 -26.83 2.47 -24.52
CA MET A 458 -28.19 2.18 -23.97
C MET A 458 -29.19 1.64 -25.02
N GLN A 459 -28.82 1.46 -26.28
CA GLN A 459 -29.81 1.10 -27.33
C GLN A 459 -29.87 -0.37 -27.73
N SER A 460 -29.13 -1.31 -27.13
CA SER A 460 -29.11 -2.70 -27.62
C SER A 460 -29.32 -3.81 -26.58
N PHE A 461 -29.65 -3.52 -25.34
CA PHE A 461 -30.03 -4.57 -24.40
C PHE A 461 -31.52 -4.46 -24.09
N GLY A 462 -32.27 -5.48 -24.57
CA GLY A 462 -33.67 -5.65 -24.28
C GLY A 462 -33.96 -5.61 -22.78
N GLU A 463 -35.19 -5.19 -22.44
CA GLU A 463 -35.76 -5.07 -21.11
C GLU A 463 -35.64 -6.34 -20.23
N SER A 464 -34.41 -6.68 -19.84
CA SER A 464 -34.18 -7.44 -18.62
C SER A 464 -33.82 -6.40 -17.58
N VAL A 465 -34.61 -6.25 -16.53
CA VAL A 465 -34.27 -5.53 -15.32
C VAL A 465 -33.11 -6.29 -14.69
N ALA A 466 -31.90 -6.08 -15.20
CA ALA A 466 -30.71 -6.60 -14.59
C ALA A 466 -30.57 -5.86 -13.26
N ALA A 467 -30.51 -6.60 -12.17
CA ALA A 467 -30.27 -6.04 -10.84
C ALA A 467 -29.00 -5.20 -10.89
N MET A 468 -29.14 -3.86 -10.78
CA MET A 468 -27.99 -2.96 -10.82
C MET A 468 -27.17 -3.16 -9.56
N ARG A 469 -25.87 -3.34 -9.75
CA ARG A 469 -24.92 -3.36 -8.62
C ARG A 469 -24.59 -1.93 -8.20
N SER A 470 -24.39 -1.76 -6.90
CA SER A 470 -23.83 -0.55 -6.34
C SER A 470 -22.57 -0.88 -5.53
N VAL A 471 -21.62 0.04 -5.50
CA VAL A 471 -20.42 -0.11 -4.65
C VAL A 471 -20.82 0.24 -3.22
N LYS A 472 -20.53 -0.66 -2.29
CA LYS A 472 -20.83 -0.50 -0.87
C LYS A 472 -19.64 -0.93 -0.01
N THR A 473 -19.64 -0.43 1.22
CA THR A 473 -18.71 -0.92 2.26
C THR A 473 -19.48 -1.83 3.20
N MET A 474 -19.01 -3.04 3.39
CA MET A 474 -19.53 -4.06 4.29
C MET A 474 -18.69 -4.10 5.56
N LEU A 475 -19.35 -4.11 6.71
CA LEU A 475 -18.76 -4.26 8.03
C LEU A 475 -19.43 -5.43 8.76
N PHE A 476 -18.64 -6.40 9.21
CA PHE A 476 -19.07 -7.44 10.14
C PHE A 476 -18.35 -7.22 11.46
N ALA A 477 -19.09 -7.37 12.55
CA ALA A 477 -18.55 -7.30 13.90
C ALA A 477 -19.12 -8.45 14.74
N ASP A 478 -18.25 -9.09 15.52
CA ASP A 478 -18.57 -10.22 16.37
C ASP A 478 -17.81 -10.09 17.70
N VAL A 479 -18.50 -10.31 18.82
CA VAL A 479 -17.87 -10.19 20.15
C VAL A 479 -17.24 -11.51 20.54
N GLU A 480 -15.94 -11.50 20.68
CA GLU A 480 -15.19 -12.67 21.11
C GLU A 480 -15.50 -13.03 22.57
N ALA A 481 -15.56 -14.33 22.83
CA ALA A 481 -15.83 -14.87 24.15
C ALA A 481 -17.23 -14.51 24.71
N PHE A 482 -18.21 -14.17 23.87
CA PHE A 482 -19.59 -13.98 24.30
C PHE A 482 -20.14 -15.17 25.10
N THR A 483 -19.73 -16.39 24.79
CA THR A 483 -20.06 -17.61 25.55
C THR A 483 -19.58 -17.60 27.00
N LYS A 484 -18.71 -16.65 27.38
CA LYS A 484 -18.25 -16.45 28.78
C LYS A 484 -19.09 -15.41 29.53
N VAL A 485 -20.01 -14.74 28.85
CA VAL A 485 -20.99 -13.87 29.50
C VAL A 485 -21.96 -14.76 30.29
N ASP A 486 -22.17 -14.44 31.56
CA ASP A 486 -23.08 -15.17 32.41
C ASP A 486 -24.50 -15.12 31.82
N GLU A 487 -25.20 -16.27 31.82
CA GLU A 487 -26.50 -16.39 31.13
C GLU A 487 -27.55 -15.39 31.66
N ASP A 488 -27.53 -15.09 32.94
CA ASP A 488 -28.40 -14.10 33.59
C ASP A 488 -28.06 -12.62 33.21
N LYS A 489 -26.86 -12.40 32.66
CA LYS A 489 -26.39 -11.07 32.21
C LYS A 489 -26.49 -10.84 30.69
N THR A 490 -26.94 -11.86 29.95
CA THR A 490 -27.02 -11.77 28.48
C THR A 490 -27.88 -10.57 28.02
N THR A 491 -29.02 -10.31 28.67
CA THR A 491 -29.87 -9.16 28.34
C THR A 491 -29.15 -7.84 28.61
N GLN A 492 -28.46 -7.73 29.73
CA GLN A 492 -27.67 -6.54 30.07
C GLN A 492 -26.53 -6.32 29.07
N PHE A 493 -25.86 -7.40 28.63
CA PHE A 493 -24.83 -7.31 27.59
C PHE A 493 -25.42 -6.74 26.29
N VAL A 494 -26.56 -7.25 25.81
CA VAL A 494 -27.19 -6.77 24.58
C VAL A 494 -27.57 -5.29 24.70
N GLU A 495 -28.13 -4.86 25.83
CA GLU A 495 -28.44 -3.46 26.07
C GLU A 495 -27.18 -2.57 26.05
N VAL A 496 -26.09 -3.00 26.69
CA VAL A 496 -24.82 -2.29 26.71
C VAL A 496 -24.18 -2.26 25.33
N PHE A 497 -24.05 -3.38 24.66
CA PHE A 497 -23.39 -3.47 23.36
C PHE A 497 -24.19 -2.76 22.27
N HIS A 498 -25.42 -3.21 21.99
CA HIS A 498 -26.22 -2.61 20.92
C HIS A 498 -26.61 -1.15 21.21
N GLY A 499 -26.88 -0.83 22.48
CA GLY A 499 -27.18 0.56 22.88
C GLY A 499 -26.00 1.50 22.67
N ASN A 500 -24.76 1.06 22.95
CA ASN A 500 -23.58 1.88 22.68
C ASN A 500 -23.27 1.95 21.18
N VAL A 501 -23.41 0.87 20.41
CA VAL A 501 -23.25 0.92 18.93
C VAL A 501 -24.27 1.89 18.32
N SER A 502 -25.55 1.85 18.75
CA SER A 502 -26.57 2.79 18.29
C SER A 502 -26.19 4.24 18.60
N ARG A 503 -25.74 4.50 19.84
CA ARG A 503 -25.30 5.84 20.25
C ARG A 503 -24.10 6.32 19.44
N MET A 504 -23.10 5.46 19.20
CA MET A 504 -21.95 5.80 18.37
C MET A 504 -22.37 6.16 16.95
N MET A 505 -23.31 5.42 16.34
CA MET A 505 -23.85 5.77 15.01
C MET A 505 -24.50 7.15 15.01
N GLU A 506 -25.28 7.49 16.04
CA GLU A 506 -25.92 8.79 16.17
C GLU A 506 -24.88 9.92 16.38
N GLU A 507 -23.94 9.75 17.31
CA GLU A 507 -22.90 10.73 17.64
C GLU A 507 -21.93 10.99 16.46
N LEU A 508 -21.60 9.97 15.69
CA LEU A 508 -20.73 10.06 14.52
C LEU A 508 -21.48 10.47 13.24
N GLY A 509 -22.82 10.49 13.28
CA GLY A 509 -23.65 10.71 12.10
C GLY A 509 -23.55 9.59 11.06
N CYS A 510 -23.14 8.38 11.47
CA CYS A 510 -22.98 7.24 10.58
C CYS A 510 -24.32 6.52 10.38
N VAL A 511 -24.87 6.58 9.17
CA VAL A 511 -26.15 5.95 8.84
C VAL A 511 -25.91 4.79 7.87
N PRO A 512 -26.02 3.52 8.32
CA PRO A 512 -25.89 2.38 7.41
C PRO A 512 -27.11 2.27 6.48
N ALA A 513 -26.88 1.94 5.23
CA ALA A 513 -27.93 1.61 4.26
C ALA A 513 -28.67 0.31 4.64
N PHE A 514 -28.00 -0.56 5.38
CA PHE A 514 -28.54 -1.78 5.93
C PHE A 514 -27.86 -2.12 7.26
N LEU A 515 -28.67 -2.60 8.21
CA LEU A 515 -28.19 -3.11 9.49
C LEU A 515 -29.00 -4.35 9.86
N ASN A 516 -28.31 -5.38 10.27
CA ASN A 516 -28.88 -6.58 10.87
C ASN A 516 -28.00 -7.07 12.00
N SER A 517 -28.61 -7.43 13.13
CA SER A 517 -27.88 -7.92 14.31
C SER A 517 -28.47 -9.25 14.78
N TRP A 518 -27.62 -10.08 15.33
CA TRP A 518 -28.01 -11.33 15.96
C TRP A 518 -27.07 -11.67 17.12
N GLY A 519 -27.62 -11.44 18.32
CA GLY A 519 -26.92 -11.73 19.58
C GLY A 519 -25.72 -10.81 19.79
N ASP A 520 -24.53 -11.39 19.68
CA ASP A 520 -23.23 -10.77 19.88
C ASP A 520 -22.60 -10.20 18.61
N SER A 521 -23.29 -10.33 17.48
CA SER A 521 -22.75 -9.92 16.19
C SER A 521 -23.71 -9.02 15.40
N PHE A 522 -23.17 -8.25 14.45
CA PHE A 522 -23.97 -7.52 13.48
C PHE A 522 -23.28 -7.38 12.12
N PHE A 523 -24.10 -7.16 11.11
CA PHE A 523 -23.70 -6.85 9.76
C PHE A 523 -24.28 -5.49 9.35
N ALA A 524 -23.42 -4.59 8.91
CA ALA A 524 -23.80 -3.27 8.41
C ALA A 524 -23.25 -3.02 7.00
N VAL A 525 -24.02 -2.31 6.19
CA VAL A 525 -23.65 -1.88 4.85
C VAL A 525 -23.74 -0.36 4.77
N PHE A 526 -22.69 0.28 4.26
CA PHE A 526 -22.60 1.73 4.15
C PHE A 526 -22.43 2.16 2.69
N ASP A 527 -23.00 3.32 2.38
CA ASP A 527 -22.85 3.96 1.07
C ASP A 527 -21.45 4.55 0.87
N ASN A 528 -20.79 4.92 1.96
CA ASN A 528 -19.44 5.48 1.94
C ASN A 528 -18.52 4.74 2.93
N LEU A 529 -17.24 4.73 2.61
CA LEU A 529 -16.23 4.05 3.42
C LEU A 529 -15.93 4.82 4.74
N SER A 530 -15.99 6.16 4.73
CA SER A 530 -15.67 6.98 5.90
C SER A 530 -16.51 6.63 7.13
N ASP A 531 -17.82 6.46 6.95
CA ASP A 531 -18.73 6.14 8.04
C ASP A 531 -18.44 4.77 8.64
N ALA A 532 -18.14 3.78 7.77
CA ALA A 532 -17.77 2.45 8.21
C ALA A 532 -16.45 2.45 9.00
N LEU A 533 -15.43 3.20 8.51
CA LEU A 533 -14.12 3.33 9.19
C LEU A 533 -14.28 3.98 10.59
N LYS A 534 -15.03 5.08 10.68
CA LYS A 534 -15.28 5.77 11.96
C LYS A 534 -15.99 4.88 12.96
N LEU A 535 -17.04 4.20 12.52
CA LEU A 535 -17.81 3.30 13.38
C LEU A 535 -16.97 2.10 13.84
N ALA A 536 -16.23 1.45 12.94
CA ALA A 536 -15.37 0.31 13.26
C ALA A 536 -14.36 0.67 14.34
N MET A 537 -13.71 1.84 14.20
CA MET A 537 -12.72 2.30 15.18
C MET A 537 -13.34 2.70 16.51
N ALA A 538 -14.54 3.31 16.50
CA ALA A 538 -15.25 3.64 17.72
C ALA A 538 -15.66 2.40 18.52
N ILE A 539 -16.14 1.35 17.83
CA ILE A 539 -16.47 0.07 18.46
C ILE A 539 -15.24 -0.60 19.05
N ARG A 540 -14.14 -0.68 18.30
CA ARG A 540 -12.88 -1.22 18.81
C ARG A 540 -12.42 -0.47 20.08
N ASP A 541 -12.42 0.84 20.04
CA ASP A 541 -11.99 1.68 21.17
C ASP A 541 -12.91 1.51 22.38
N PHE A 542 -14.22 1.32 22.17
CA PHE A 542 -15.17 1.02 23.23
C PHE A 542 -14.82 -0.29 23.95
N PHE A 543 -14.50 -1.36 23.21
CA PHE A 543 -14.12 -2.63 23.81
C PHE A 543 -12.74 -2.52 24.52
N SER A 544 -11.77 -1.89 23.92
CA SER A 544 -10.41 -1.75 24.49
C SER A 544 -10.39 -0.92 25.77
N ASN A 545 -11.31 0.06 25.94
CA ASN A 545 -11.40 0.92 27.11
C ASN A 545 -12.47 0.48 28.11
N GLY A 546 -13.28 -0.51 27.76
CA GLY A 546 -14.41 -1.00 28.56
C GLY A 546 -13.94 -1.74 29.82
N ARG A 547 -14.79 -1.70 30.86
CA ARG A 547 -14.64 -2.52 32.05
C ARG A 547 -15.70 -3.62 32.00
N TRP A 548 -15.27 -4.86 31.84
CA TRP A 548 -16.11 -5.99 31.53
C TRP A 548 -16.30 -6.96 32.72
N GLU A 549 -15.74 -6.62 33.92
CA GLU A 549 -15.77 -7.46 35.11
C GLU A 549 -17.19 -7.76 35.60
N GLU A 550 -18.14 -6.87 35.30
CA GLU A 550 -19.55 -7.07 35.67
C GLU A 550 -20.31 -7.98 34.70
N LEU A 551 -19.83 -8.17 33.48
CA LEU A 551 -20.51 -8.91 32.41
C LEU A 551 -19.82 -10.24 32.08
N SER A 552 -18.54 -10.38 32.35
CA SER A 552 -17.76 -11.58 32.01
C SER A 552 -16.96 -12.07 33.20
N SER A 553 -16.95 -13.36 33.42
CA SER A 553 -16.29 -14.02 34.55
C SER A 553 -14.77 -13.82 34.57
N ASP A 554 -14.13 -13.57 33.43
CA ASP A 554 -12.69 -13.29 33.30
C ASP A 554 -12.39 -11.79 33.08
N GLY A 555 -13.41 -10.94 33.12
CA GLY A 555 -13.30 -9.48 32.99
C GLY A 555 -12.84 -9.00 31.62
N LYS A 556 -12.86 -9.87 30.61
CA LYS A 556 -12.39 -9.59 29.25
C LYS A 556 -13.46 -9.89 28.21
N LEU A 557 -13.85 -8.88 27.49
CA LEU A 557 -14.61 -9.01 26.25
C LEU A 557 -13.87 -8.21 25.18
N ASP A 558 -13.82 -8.75 24.00
CA ASP A 558 -13.17 -8.12 22.87
C ASP A 558 -14.01 -8.26 21.62
N VAL A 559 -13.70 -7.50 20.58
CA VAL A 559 -14.48 -7.52 19.34
C VAL A 559 -13.56 -7.85 18.16
N ARG A 560 -14.08 -8.64 17.23
CA ARG A 560 -13.49 -8.87 15.90
C ARG A 560 -14.29 -8.09 14.89
N ILE A 561 -13.63 -7.23 14.12
CA ILE A 561 -14.30 -6.43 13.10
C ILE A 561 -13.63 -6.65 11.75
N SER A 562 -14.42 -6.94 10.73
CA SER A 562 -13.92 -7.04 9.37
C SER A 562 -14.60 -6.03 8.45
N MET A 563 -13.86 -5.51 7.45
CA MET A 563 -14.38 -4.60 6.45
C MET A 563 -13.89 -4.95 5.05
N HIS A 564 -14.80 -4.80 4.10
CA HIS A 564 -14.51 -4.92 2.68
C HIS A 564 -15.35 -3.93 1.86
N ALA A 565 -14.83 -3.41 0.76
CA ALA A 565 -15.57 -2.55 -0.17
C ALA A 565 -15.60 -3.20 -1.57
N GLY A 566 -16.76 -3.12 -2.21
CA GLY A 566 -16.93 -3.67 -3.56
C GLY A 566 -18.37 -3.66 -4.04
N PRO A 567 -18.60 -4.07 -5.31
CA PRO A 567 -19.92 -4.11 -5.91
C PRO A 567 -20.79 -5.22 -5.32
N VAL A 568 -22.04 -4.87 -4.97
CA VAL A 568 -23.03 -5.76 -4.39
C VAL A 568 -24.38 -5.59 -5.09
N TYR A 569 -25.20 -6.63 -5.06
CA TYR A 569 -26.59 -6.58 -5.51
C TYR A 569 -27.47 -6.13 -4.35
N GLU A 570 -28.36 -5.16 -4.60
CA GLU A 570 -29.37 -4.71 -3.66
C GLU A 570 -30.73 -5.24 -4.09
N GLU A 571 -31.32 -6.12 -3.30
CA GLU A 571 -32.57 -6.79 -3.62
C GLU A 571 -33.51 -6.86 -2.38
N PHE A 572 -34.82 -6.98 -2.64
CA PHE A 572 -35.77 -7.19 -1.57
C PHE A 572 -35.68 -8.63 -1.01
N ASP A 573 -35.34 -8.74 0.26
CA ASP A 573 -35.30 -10.02 0.97
C ASP A 573 -36.72 -10.41 1.42
N PRO A 574 -37.32 -11.47 0.87
CA PRO A 574 -38.68 -11.87 1.21
C PRO A 574 -38.80 -12.44 2.63
N ILE A 575 -37.69 -12.86 3.26
CA ILE A 575 -37.66 -13.36 4.63
C ILE A 575 -37.62 -12.18 5.61
N LEU A 576 -36.66 -11.28 5.41
CA LEU A 576 -36.48 -10.09 6.27
C LEU A 576 -37.53 -9.00 6.02
N LYS A 577 -38.28 -9.06 4.90
CA LYS A 577 -39.26 -8.06 4.48
C LYS A 577 -38.67 -6.65 4.32
N LYS A 578 -37.37 -6.56 4.00
CA LYS A 578 -36.65 -5.31 3.76
C LYS A 578 -35.63 -5.51 2.64
N ARG A 579 -35.03 -4.42 2.14
CA ARG A 579 -33.89 -4.49 1.23
C ARG A 579 -32.71 -5.13 1.93
N ASN A 580 -31.95 -5.91 1.21
CA ASN A 580 -30.75 -6.61 1.68
C ASN A 580 -29.69 -6.63 0.57
N PHE A 581 -28.46 -6.94 0.93
CA PHE A 581 -27.32 -6.90 0.04
C PHE A 581 -26.72 -8.30 -0.12
N PHE A 582 -26.41 -8.66 -1.36
CA PHE A 582 -25.95 -9.99 -1.74
C PHE A 582 -24.74 -9.88 -2.68
N GLY A 583 -23.95 -10.94 -2.78
CA GLY A 583 -22.88 -11.09 -3.74
C GLY A 583 -21.56 -11.56 -3.13
N ARG A 584 -20.59 -11.74 -4.00
CA ARG A 584 -19.28 -12.26 -3.62
C ARG A 584 -18.56 -11.35 -2.63
N HIS A 585 -18.71 -10.03 -2.76
CA HIS A 585 -18.06 -9.04 -1.90
C HIS A 585 -18.65 -9.06 -0.47
N VAL A 586 -19.96 -9.28 -0.31
CA VAL A 586 -20.56 -9.53 1.00
C VAL A 586 -19.97 -10.78 1.64
N ASN A 587 -19.85 -11.88 0.84
CA ASN A 587 -19.25 -13.11 1.32
C ASN A 587 -17.77 -12.91 1.72
N GLN A 588 -17.01 -12.13 0.95
CA GLN A 588 -15.60 -11.85 1.27
C GLN A 588 -15.47 -11.15 2.63
N ALA A 589 -16.26 -10.11 2.89
CA ALA A 589 -16.29 -9.44 4.19
C ALA A 589 -16.57 -10.43 5.33
N ALA A 590 -17.62 -11.28 5.16
CA ALA A 590 -18.01 -12.29 6.12
C ALA A 590 -16.97 -13.42 6.29
N ARG A 591 -16.03 -13.60 5.38
CA ARG A 591 -14.93 -14.60 5.49
C ARG A 591 -13.66 -14.02 6.11
N ILE A 592 -13.51 -12.71 6.13
CA ILE A 592 -12.43 -12.05 6.86
C ILE A 592 -12.70 -12.07 8.37
N GLU A 593 -13.96 -11.88 8.82
CA GLU A 593 -14.30 -11.76 10.25
C GLU A 593 -13.73 -12.90 11.10
N PRO A 594 -13.87 -14.20 10.75
CA PRO A 594 -13.44 -15.30 11.61
C PRO A 594 -11.91 -15.41 11.81
N ILE A 595 -11.13 -14.71 10.97
CA ILE A 595 -9.66 -14.71 11.07
C ILE A 595 -9.12 -13.44 11.73
N VAL A 596 -10.00 -12.53 12.15
CA VAL A 596 -9.62 -11.30 12.84
C VAL A 596 -9.07 -11.62 14.23
N LEU A 597 -7.98 -10.97 14.58
CA LEU A 597 -7.45 -11.01 15.96
C LEU A 597 -8.38 -10.24 16.90
N PRO A 598 -8.66 -10.73 18.10
CA PRO A 598 -9.46 -10.01 19.08
C PRO A 598 -8.94 -8.59 19.32
N GLY A 599 -9.83 -7.62 19.45
CA GLY A 599 -9.47 -6.20 19.61
C GLY A 599 -8.94 -5.51 18.35
N SER A 600 -9.06 -6.17 17.19
CA SER A 600 -8.57 -5.63 15.91
C SER A 600 -9.69 -5.41 14.90
N VAL A 601 -9.41 -4.52 13.95
CA VAL A 601 -10.23 -4.30 12.76
C VAL A 601 -9.43 -4.73 11.54
N PHE A 602 -9.85 -5.82 10.88
CA PHE A 602 -9.22 -6.26 9.64
C PHE A 602 -9.94 -5.68 8.43
N VAL A 603 -9.16 -5.20 7.48
CA VAL A 603 -9.66 -4.66 6.22
C VAL A 603 -9.05 -5.38 5.03
N SER A 604 -9.82 -5.50 3.95
CA SER A 604 -9.30 -6.05 2.69
C SER A 604 -8.29 -5.12 2.03
N GLU A 605 -7.49 -5.65 1.11
CA GLU A 605 -6.53 -4.88 0.31
C GLU A 605 -7.22 -3.72 -0.44
N THR A 606 -8.43 -3.92 -0.95
CA THR A 606 -9.22 -2.86 -1.58
C THR A 606 -9.49 -1.70 -0.61
N VAL A 607 -9.88 -1.98 0.62
CA VAL A 607 -10.12 -0.94 1.64
C VAL A 607 -8.81 -0.25 2.02
N ALA A 608 -7.71 -0.99 2.18
CA ALA A 608 -6.40 -0.41 2.46
C ALA A 608 -5.93 0.53 1.32
N ALA A 609 -6.17 0.15 0.06
CA ALA A 609 -5.88 0.98 -1.10
C ALA A 609 -6.69 2.30 -1.06
N LEU A 610 -8.00 2.23 -0.83
CA LEU A 610 -8.86 3.41 -0.72
C LEU A 610 -8.44 4.31 0.45
N ILE A 611 -8.03 3.74 1.59
CA ILE A 611 -7.49 4.52 2.72
C ILE A 611 -6.23 5.27 2.30
N SER A 612 -5.30 4.62 1.60
CA SER A 612 -4.06 5.26 1.13
C SER A 612 -4.29 6.47 0.23
N TYR A 613 -5.40 6.47 -0.50
CA TYR A 613 -5.73 7.50 -1.48
C TYR A 613 -6.63 8.60 -0.89
N MET A 614 -7.69 8.25 -0.14
CA MET A 614 -8.76 9.19 0.20
C MET A 614 -8.95 9.45 1.70
N TYR A 615 -8.40 8.64 2.61
CA TYR A 615 -8.74 8.70 4.03
C TYR A 615 -7.51 8.80 4.92
N HIS A 616 -6.79 9.91 4.82
CA HIS A 616 -5.49 10.13 5.46
C HIS A 616 -5.50 10.20 6.99
N GLU A 617 -6.67 10.26 7.62
CA GLU A 617 -6.87 10.17 9.08
C GLU A 617 -6.74 8.74 9.61
N PHE A 618 -6.78 7.75 8.71
CA PHE A 618 -6.56 6.34 9.03
C PHE A 618 -5.23 5.83 8.50
N ASP A 619 -4.79 4.76 9.09
CA ASP A 619 -3.60 4.02 8.70
C ASP A 619 -3.89 2.51 8.74
N PHE A 620 -2.98 1.70 8.26
CA PHE A 620 -3.12 0.25 8.28
C PHE A 620 -1.76 -0.44 8.29
N GLU A 621 -1.73 -1.65 8.87
CA GLU A 621 -0.59 -2.55 8.83
C GLU A 621 -0.93 -3.84 8.10
N TYR A 622 0.01 -4.36 7.31
CA TYR A 622 -0.17 -5.64 6.62
C TYR A 622 -0.17 -6.81 7.61
N ALA A 623 -1.26 -7.53 7.68
CA ALA A 623 -1.39 -8.70 8.55
C ALA A 623 -0.91 -10.01 7.88
N GLY A 624 -0.88 -10.05 6.55
CA GLY A 624 -0.46 -11.21 5.77
C GLY A 624 -1.42 -11.56 4.64
N ASN A 625 -0.99 -12.48 3.78
CA ASN A 625 -1.86 -13.14 2.82
C ASN A 625 -2.47 -14.36 3.53
N LEU A 626 -3.67 -14.18 4.09
CA LEU A 626 -4.31 -15.13 4.99
C LEU A 626 -5.39 -15.94 4.27
N GLU A 627 -5.46 -17.25 4.61
CA GLU A 627 -6.54 -18.11 4.17
C GLU A 627 -7.86 -17.67 4.81
N LEU A 628 -8.81 -17.24 3.99
CA LEU A 628 -10.12 -16.85 4.47
C LEU A 628 -10.98 -18.06 4.83
N ALA A 629 -11.88 -17.88 5.79
CA ALA A 629 -12.73 -18.94 6.29
C ALA A 629 -13.54 -19.65 5.19
N LYS A 630 -13.80 -20.96 5.37
CA LYS A 630 -14.57 -21.82 4.45
C LYS A 630 -13.96 -21.93 3.05
N ASP A 631 -12.64 -22.09 2.96
CA ASP A 631 -11.89 -22.31 1.72
C ASP A 631 -12.15 -21.24 0.64
N PHE A 632 -12.36 -19.99 1.08
CA PHE A 632 -12.63 -18.88 0.16
C PHE A 632 -11.37 -18.46 -0.63
N GLY A 633 -10.20 -18.91 -0.20
CA GLY A 633 -8.88 -18.63 -0.76
C GLY A 633 -8.06 -17.68 0.12
N ALA A 634 -6.79 -17.52 -0.25
CA ALA A 634 -5.87 -16.61 0.44
C ALA A 634 -5.93 -15.20 -0.13
N TYR A 635 -6.06 -14.20 0.74
CA TYR A 635 -6.15 -12.79 0.37
C TYR A 635 -5.28 -11.91 1.27
N PRO A 636 -4.68 -10.85 0.74
CA PRO A 636 -4.03 -9.83 1.55
C PRO A 636 -5.04 -9.15 2.47
N VAL A 637 -4.74 -9.11 3.75
CA VAL A 637 -5.53 -8.40 4.77
C VAL A 637 -4.65 -7.47 5.58
N TYR A 638 -5.26 -6.42 6.12
CA TYR A 638 -4.57 -5.36 6.83
C TYR A 638 -5.30 -5.05 8.13
N ILE A 639 -4.56 -4.61 9.14
CA ILE A 639 -5.10 -4.12 10.42
C ILE A 639 -5.30 -2.62 10.30
N LEU A 640 -6.53 -2.17 10.46
CA LEU A 640 -6.89 -0.75 10.47
C LEU A 640 -6.42 -0.08 11.76
N GLN A 641 -5.87 1.11 11.63
CA GLN A 641 -5.44 1.96 12.73
C GLN A 641 -5.86 3.42 12.49
N ARG A 642 -5.91 4.23 13.53
CA ARG A 642 -5.94 5.69 13.37
C ARG A 642 -4.53 6.18 13.14
N LYS A 643 -4.36 7.15 12.26
CA LYS A 643 -3.05 7.77 12.05
C LYS A 643 -2.59 8.46 13.33
N GLY A 644 -1.38 8.11 13.78
CA GLY A 644 -0.79 8.71 14.97
C GLY A 644 -1.17 8.07 16.31
N TYR A 645 -1.79 6.89 16.31
CA TYR A 645 -2.14 6.16 17.54
C TYR A 645 -1.03 5.23 18.01
#